data_a0a35113e5757a0acaae9232457744fe
#
_entry.id   a0a35113e5757a0acaae9232457744fe
#
_cell.length_a   1.000
_cell.length_b   1.000
_cell.length_c   1.000
_cell.angle_alpha   90.00
_cell.angle_beta   90.00
_cell.angle_gamma   90.00
#
_symmetry.space_group_name_H-M   'P 1'
#
loop_
_entity.id
_entity.type
_entity.pdbx_description
1 polymer ?
#
loop_
_entity_poly.entity_id
_entity_poly.type
_entity_poly.pdbx_seq_one_letter_code
_entity_poly.pdbx_strand_id
1 'polypeptide(L)'
;MAAGMLALPLLVVLAAAAAAITACGATTVAYNDRAVVIDGQRRIILSGSIHYPRSTPQMWPDLIRKAKEGGLNTIETYVFWNGHEPRRGQYNFEGNYDIVRFFKEIQNAGMYAILRIGPYICGEWNYGGLPAWLRDIPGMQFRLHNEPFEREMETFTTLIVNKMKDAKMFAGQGGPIILAQIENEYGNIMGKLNNNQSASQYIHWCADMANKQKVGVPWIMCQQDDDVPDNVINTCNGFYCHDWFPNRTGIPKIWTENWTGWFKAWDKPDFHRSAEDIAFAVAMFFQKRGSVQNYYMYHGGTNFGRTSGGPYITTSYDYDAPLDEYGNIRQPKYGHLKELHSLLKSMEKVLVHGEYNDTSYSKNVTVTKYTYGGSSVCFINNQFDDRDVNVTLGGTHLVPAWSVSILPDCKTVAYNTAKIKTQTSVMVKKENTVEKEPEALKWSWMPENLRPFMTDDRGSFRQKQLLEQIATSTDQSDYLWYRTSLEHKGEGSYNLYVNTKGHEIYAFVNGKLVGQNHSANGEFVFQLETPVKLNSGKNYISLLSGTVGLKNYGPLFELMPAGIAGGPVKLVGANGTDIDLTNNSWSYKSGLAGEHRQIHLDKVGYKWQSHNSSIPVNRPFTWYKTTFAAPAGQEAVVVDLLGLNKGAAWVNGNSLGRYWPSYTAAEMDGCHVCDYRGKFKAEGDGIRCLTGCGQPSQRYYHVPRAFLRAGEPNTLVLFEEAGGDPTGAAFHTVGVGPVCVAGAEAGDDVTLSCGGHGRVVASVDVASFGVARGSCGAFEGGCESKAALKAFTAACVGKESCTVKHTAAFAGAGCESGKLTVQVTC
;
A
#
# COMPACT_ATOMS: atom_id res chain seq x y z
N MET A 1 -18.75 -75.52 -5.73
CA MET A 1 -18.18 -75.11 -4.42
C MET A 1 -17.03 -74.15 -4.64
N ALA A 2 -16.99 -73.09 -3.90
CA ALA A 2 -16.06 -71.96 -3.91
C ALA A 2 -16.40 -70.79 -4.84
N ALA A 3 -17.39 -69.96 -4.39
CA ALA A 3 -17.52 -68.58 -4.71
C ALA A 3 -18.08 -67.86 -3.47
N GLY A 4 -17.27 -67.18 -2.75
CA GLY A 4 -17.67 -66.43 -1.57
C GLY A 4 -16.49 -66.18 -0.67
N MET A 5 -15.94 -64.95 -0.76
CA MET A 5 -15.13 -64.21 0.21
C MET A 5 -14.16 -63.30 -0.49
N LEU A 6 -14.66 -62.11 -0.97
CA LEU A 6 -13.77 -60.98 -1.34
C LEU A 6 -14.58 -59.69 -1.49
N ALA A 7 -15.57 -59.45 -0.59
CA ALA A 7 -16.38 -58.21 -0.67
C ALA A 7 -16.43 -57.37 0.63
N LEU A 8 -15.56 -57.63 1.63
CA LEU A 8 -15.64 -56.95 2.92
C LEU A 8 -14.55 -55.89 3.23
N PRO A 9 -13.40 -55.75 2.53
CA PRO A 9 -12.48 -54.65 2.86
C PRO A 9 -12.72 -53.34 2.08
N LEU A 10 -13.51 -53.33 1.00
CA LEU A 10 -13.73 -52.13 0.20
C LEU A 10 -14.78 -51.17 0.80
N LEU A 11 -15.73 -51.65 1.59
CA LEU A 11 -16.77 -50.81 2.19
C LEU A 11 -16.28 -50.05 3.43
N VAL A 12 -15.28 -50.58 4.13
CA VAL A 12 -14.71 -49.91 5.32
C VAL A 12 -13.78 -48.78 4.96
N VAL A 13 -13.10 -48.87 3.82
CA VAL A 13 -12.21 -47.79 3.34
C VAL A 13 -13.02 -46.62 2.76
N LEU A 14 -14.16 -46.84 2.14
CA LEU A 14 -15.07 -45.81 1.66
C LEU A 14 -15.83 -45.12 2.80
N ALA A 15 -16.12 -45.76 3.89
CA ALA A 15 -16.73 -45.15 5.08
C ALA A 15 -15.75 -44.29 5.87
N ALA A 16 -14.44 -44.61 5.85
CA ALA A 16 -13.40 -43.79 6.52
C ALA A 16 -12.99 -42.54 5.69
N ALA A 17 -13.17 -42.57 4.36
CA ALA A 17 -12.94 -41.42 3.49
C ALA A 17 -14.11 -40.40 3.50
N ALA A 18 -15.33 -40.83 3.86
CA ALA A 18 -16.49 -39.94 3.95
C ALA A 18 -16.64 -39.23 5.29
N ALA A 19 -15.86 -39.59 6.32
CA ALA A 19 -15.93 -38.99 7.65
C ALA A 19 -14.95 -37.82 7.86
N ALA A 20 -14.21 -37.38 6.82
CA ALA A 20 -13.30 -36.24 6.87
C ALA A 20 -13.86 -34.97 6.20
N ILE A 21 -15.16 -34.90 5.94
CA ILE A 21 -15.83 -33.61 5.76
C ILE A 21 -16.09 -33.12 7.20
N THR A 22 -15.08 -32.49 7.82
CA THR A 22 -15.28 -31.67 9.00
C THR A 22 -16.33 -30.64 8.64
N ALA A 23 -17.54 -30.82 9.17
CA ALA A 23 -18.52 -29.76 9.22
C ALA A 23 -17.79 -28.54 9.81
N CYS A 24 -17.61 -27.49 9.01
CA CYS A 24 -17.12 -26.22 9.49
C CYS A 24 -18.19 -25.72 10.47
N GLY A 25 -18.05 -26.05 11.77
CA GLY A 25 -19.00 -25.69 12.82
C GLY A 25 -19.01 -24.17 12.97
N ALA A 26 -20.14 -23.62 13.39
CA ALA A 26 -20.25 -22.22 13.74
C ALA A 26 -19.23 -21.87 14.83
N THR A 27 -18.34 -20.90 14.58
CA THR A 27 -17.35 -20.39 15.51
C THR A 27 -17.95 -19.24 16.32
N THR A 28 -17.83 -19.30 17.63
CA THR A 28 -18.26 -18.19 18.51
C THR A 28 -17.13 -17.19 18.68
N VAL A 29 -17.46 -15.89 18.58
CA VAL A 29 -16.49 -14.81 18.80
C VAL A 29 -17.04 -13.85 19.84
N ALA A 30 -16.26 -13.63 20.89
CA ALA A 30 -16.53 -12.69 21.96
C ALA A 30 -15.23 -11.97 22.35
N TYR A 31 -15.25 -11.15 23.39
CA TYR A 31 -14.05 -10.52 23.95
C TYR A 31 -14.19 -10.28 25.45
N ASN A 32 -13.06 -9.99 26.08
CA ASN A 32 -12.99 -9.50 27.46
C ASN A 32 -11.82 -8.51 27.58
N ASP A 33 -11.48 -8.09 28.78
CA ASP A 33 -10.39 -7.14 29.07
C ASP A 33 -8.98 -7.61 28.66
N ARG A 34 -8.83 -8.88 28.28
CA ARG A 34 -7.52 -9.48 27.98
C ARG A 34 -7.33 -9.81 26.50
N ALA A 35 -8.37 -10.27 25.83
CA ALA A 35 -8.24 -10.75 24.46
C ALA A 35 -9.59 -10.89 23.74
N VAL A 36 -9.52 -11.07 22.44
CA VAL A 36 -10.60 -11.68 21.66
C VAL A 36 -10.71 -13.16 22.06
N VAL A 37 -11.95 -13.62 22.23
CA VAL A 37 -12.28 -14.99 22.67
C VAL A 37 -12.92 -15.73 21.52
N ILE A 38 -12.25 -16.75 21.01
CA ILE A 38 -12.75 -17.58 19.90
C ILE A 38 -13.01 -18.98 20.45
N ASP A 39 -14.24 -19.47 20.32
CA ASP A 39 -14.70 -20.75 20.86
C ASP A 39 -14.35 -20.95 22.36
N GLY A 40 -14.57 -19.88 23.12
CA GLY A 40 -14.31 -19.84 24.58
C GLY A 40 -12.83 -19.68 24.93
N GLN A 41 -11.91 -19.60 23.99
CA GLN A 41 -10.47 -19.46 24.22
C GLN A 41 -9.97 -18.06 23.91
N ARG A 42 -9.23 -17.44 24.82
CA ARG A 42 -8.51 -16.19 24.59
C ARG A 42 -7.39 -16.44 23.58
N ARG A 43 -7.27 -15.56 22.58
CA ARG A 43 -6.31 -15.72 21.50
C ARG A 43 -5.46 -14.46 21.32
N ILE A 44 -4.21 -14.68 20.91
CA ILE A 44 -3.38 -13.65 20.28
C ILE A 44 -3.70 -13.63 18.80
N ILE A 45 -4.02 -12.45 18.29
CA ILE A 45 -4.28 -12.22 16.87
C ILE A 45 -3.10 -11.46 16.29
N LEU A 46 -2.40 -12.11 15.37
CA LEU A 46 -1.34 -11.54 14.54
C LEU A 46 -1.89 -11.37 13.13
N SER A 47 -2.20 -10.16 12.76
CA SER A 47 -2.90 -9.80 11.54
C SER A 47 -2.02 -8.96 10.61
N GLY A 48 -2.35 -8.94 9.33
CA GLY A 48 -1.76 -8.05 8.34
C GLY A 48 -2.74 -7.63 7.27
N SER A 49 -2.68 -6.35 6.89
CA SER A 49 -3.54 -5.76 5.88
C SER A 49 -3.06 -6.11 4.47
N ILE A 50 -3.98 -6.65 3.67
CA ILE A 50 -3.84 -6.87 2.22
C ILE A 50 -5.11 -6.31 1.57
N HIS A 51 -4.96 -5.27 0.77
CA HIS A 51 -6.08 -4.64 0.09
C HIS A 51 -6.33 -5.32 -1.26
N TYR A 52 -7.45 -6.07 -1.38
CA TYR A 52 -7.74 -6.88 -2.57
C TYR A 52 -7.70 -6.10 -3.90
N PRO A 53 -8.14 -4.83 -4.03
CA PRO A 53 -8.10 -4.13 -5.32
C PRO A 53 -6.69 -3.67 -5.72
N ARG A 54 -5.72 -3.69 -4.78
CA ARG A 54 -4.32 -3.30 -5.01
C ARG A 54 -3.45 -4.46 -5.49
N SER A 55 -4.06 -5.60 -5.76
CA SER A 55 -3.46 -6.78 -6.38
C SER A 55 -4.50 -7.50 -7.25
N THR A 56 -4.07 -8.48 -8.03
CA THR A 56 -5.01 -9.26 -8.86
C THR A 56 -5.50 -10.51 -8.14
N PRO A 57 -6.66 -11.06 -8.50
CA PRO A 57 -7.17 -12.31 -7.92
C PRO A 57 -6.19 -13.49 -8.00
N GLN A 58 -5.31 -13.48 -9.01
CA GLN A 58 -4.29 -14.52 -9.18
C GLN A 58 -3.14 -14.38 -8.16
N MET A 59 -2.90 -13.18 -7.64
CA MET A 59 -1.87 -12.93 -6.61
C MET A 59 -2.37 -13.28 -5.20
N TRP A 60 -3.68 -13.21 -4.91
CA TRP A 60 -4.21 -13.36 -3.55
C TRP A 60 -3.80 -14.65 -2.85
N PRO A 61 -3.86 -15.85 -3.47
CA PRO A 61 -3.46 -17.08 -2.79
C PRO A 61 -2.00 -17.06 -2.34
N ASP A 62 -1.07 -16.52 -3.15
CA ASP A 62 0.35 -16.44 -2.83
C ASP A 62 0.63 -15.41 -1.73
N LEU A 63 0.00 -14.24 -1.78
CA LEU A 63 0.11 -13.21 -0.75
C LEU A 63 -0.37 -13.73 0.62
N ILE A 64 -1.54 -14.38 0.65
CA ILE A 64 -2.12 -14.97 1.86
C ILE A 64 -1.25 -16.11 2.39
N ARG A 65 -0.74 -16.97 1.51
CA ARG A 65 0.20 -18.05 1.87
C ARG A 65 1.46 -17.48 2.53
N LYS A 66 2.09 -16.47 1.92
CA LYS A 66 3.28 -15.80 2.48
C LYS A 66 2.98 -15.14 3.83
N ALA A 67 1.83 -14.51 3.98
CA ALA A 67 1.40 -13.95 5.27
C ALA A 67 1.27 -15.04 6.36
N LYS A 68 0.67 -16.19 6.04
CA LYS A 68 0.57 -17.33 6.94
C LYS A 68 1.95 -17.91 7.29
N GLU A 69 2.81 -18.11 6.30
CA GLU A 69 4.19 -18.59 6.50
C GLU A 69 5.04 -17.59 7.30
N GLY A 70 4.77 -16.30 7.17
CA GLY A 70 5.31 -15.21 7.99
C GLY A 70 4.80 -15.20 9.44
N GLY A 71 3.96 -16.16 9.80
CA GLY A 71 3.50 -16.35 11.19
C GLY A 71 2.19 -15.63 11.50
N LEU A 72 1.51 -14.98 10.53
CA LEU A 72 0.18 -14.41 10.79
C LEU A 72 -0.89 -15.48 10.90
N ASN A 73 -1.96 -15.19 11.61
CA ASN A 73 -3.17 -16.03 11.69
C ASN A 73 -4.43 -15.32 11.15
N THR A 74 -4.31 -14.05 10.78
CA THR A 74 -5.43 -13.21 10.36
C THR A 74 -5.01 -12.30 9.21
N ILE A 75 -5.92 -12.05 8.28
CA ILE A 75 -5.80 -11.04 7.22
C ILE A 75 -6.86 -9.96 7.43
N GLU A 76 -6.46 -8.71 7.29
CA GLU A 76 -7.34 -7.56 7.36
C GLU A 76 -7.49 -6.92 5.98
N THR A 77 -8.66 -6.40 5.63
CA THR A 77 -8.86 -5.57 4.45
C THR A 77 -9.95 -4.54 4.65
N TYR A 78 -9.80 -3.39 3.98
CA TYR A 78 -10.88 -2.43 3.79
C TYR A 78 -11.87 -2.88 2.72
N VAL A 79 -13.02 -2.20 2.68
CA VAL A 79 -13.99 -2.24 1.58
C VAL A 79 -13.96 -0.90 0.84
N PHE A 80 -13.84 -0.92 -0.46
CA PHE A 80 -13.61 0.25 -1.31
C PHE A 80 -14.92 0.66 -2.00
N TRP A 81 -15.73 1.50 -1.35
CA TRP A 81 -17.08 1.84 -1.82
C TRP A 81 -17.10 2.37 -3.25
N ASN A 82 -16.26 3.36 -3.58
CA ASN A 82 -16.21 3.92 -4.94
C ASN A 82 -15.75 2.93 -6.02
N GLY A 83 -15.03 1.87 -5.62
CA GLY A 83 -14.68 0.75 -6.51
C GLY A 83 -15.86 -0.19 -6.72
N HIS A 84 -16.66 -0.42 -5.68
CA HIS A 84 -17.85 -1.28 -5.75
C HIS A 84 -19.07 -0.58 -6.31
N GLU A 85 -19.19 0.74 -6.14
CA GLU A 85 -20.32 1.54 -6.64
C GLU A 85 -19.79 2.83 -7.30
N PRO A 86 -19.10 2.73 -8.46
CA PRO A 86 -18.53 3.89 -9.15
C PRO A 86 -19.60 4.88 -9.64
N ARG A 87 -20.83 4.42 -9.83
CA ARG A 87 -22.04 5.22 -10.09
C ARG A 87 -23.17 4.71 -9.24
N ARG A 88 -23.98 5.62 -8.73
CA ARG A 88 -25.11 5.28 -7.84
C ARG A 88 -25.98 4.16 -8.41
N GLY A 89 -26.14 3.08 -7.65
CA GLY A 89 -26.92 1.90 -8.04
C GLY A 89 -26.25 0.98 -9.07
N GLN A 90 -25.00 1.25 -9.49
CA GLN A 90 -24.25 0.39 -10.40
C GLN A 90 -23.09 -0.26 -9.64
N TYR A 91 -23.26 -1.54 -9.37
CA TYR A 91 -22.33 -2.28 -8.51
C TYR A 91 -21.32 -3.11 -9.31
N ASN A 92 -20.07 -3.15 -8.83
CA ASN A 92 -18.99 -3.98 -9.36
C ASN A 92 -18.46 -4.89 -8.24
N PHE A 93 -18.53 -6.20 -8.44
CA PHE A 93 -17.99 -7.24 -7.56
C PHE A 93 -17.21 -8.29 -8.36
N GLU A 94 -16.59 -7.89 -9.46
CA GLU A 94 -15.85 -8.76 -10.36
C GLU A 94 -14.36 -8.39 -10.40
N GLY A 95 -13.52 -9.33 -10.87
CA GLY A 95 -12.08 -9.12 -11.00
C GLY A 95 -11.44 -8.73 -9.69
N ASN A 96 -10.69 -7.63 -9.67
CA ASN A 96 -10.02 -7.13 -8.46
C ASN A 96 -11.00 -6.68 -7.36
N TYR A 97 -12.29 -6.56 -7.67
CA TYR A 97 -13.34 -6.20 -6.72
C TYR A 97 -14.20 -7.41 -6.26
N ASP A 98 -13.80 -8.64 -6.57
CA ASP A 98 -14.46 -9.85 -6.05
C ASP A 98 -14.07 -10.12 -4.59
N ILE A 99 -14.64 -9.31 -3.68
CA ILE A 99 -14.38 -9.38 -2.25
C ILE A 99 -14.77 -10.74 -1.65
N VAL A 100 -15.83 -11.40 -2.16
CA VAL A 100 -16.26 -12.72 -1.68
C VAL A 100 -15.19 -13.75 -1.96
N ARG A 101 -14.63 -13.75 -3.17
CA ARG A 101 -13.52 -14.62 -3.53
C ARG A 101 -12.29 -14.36 -2.66
N PHE A 102 -11.96 -13.11 -2.39
CA PHE A 102 -10.83 -12.76 -1.50
C PHE A 102 -10.99 -13.37 -0.11
N PHE A 103 -12.17 -13.25 0.50
CA PHE A 103 -12.44 -13.86 1.81
C PHE A 103 -12.47 -15.39 1.77
N LYS A 104 -12.89 -16.00 0.66
CA LYS A 104 -12.77 -17.45 0.46
C LYS A 104 -11.33 -17.92 0.39
N GLU A 105 -10.43 -17.17 -0.25
CA GLU A 105 -8.98 -17.49 -0.26
C GLU A 105 -8.39 -17.44 1.15
N ILE A 106 -8.79 -16.46 1.99
CA ILE A 106 -8.40 -16.41 3.40
C ILE A 106 -8.92 -17.66 4.15
N GLN A 107 -10.19 -18.03 3.95
CA GLN A 107 -10.80 -19.21 4.54
C GLN A 107 -10.08 -20.51 4.10
N ASN A 108 -9.79 -20.64 2.81
CA ASN A 108 -9.07 -21.79 2.25
C ASN A 108 -7.66 -21.92 2.84
N ALA A 109 -7.02 -20.81 3.14
CA ALA A 109 -5.74 -20.80 3.85
C ALA A 109 -5.86 -21.17 5.34
N GLY A 110 -7.06 -21.29 5.89
CA GLY A 110 -7.31 -21.58 7.31
C GLY A 110 -6.89 -20.41 8.21
N MET A 111 -7.08 -19.18 7.75
CA MET A 111 -6.81 -17.95 8.48
C MET A 111 -8.11 -17.26 8.87
N TYR A 112 -8.08 -16.44 9.91
CA TYR A 112 -9.15 -15.53 10.28
C TYR A 112 -9.10 -14.27 9.40
N ALA A 113 -10.17 -13.48 9.47
CA ALA A 113 -10.25 -12.22 8.76
C ALA A 113 -10.85 -11.10 9.61
N ILE A 114 -10.42 -9.86 9.36
CA ILE A 114 -11.02 -8.64 9.86
C ILE A 114 -11.57 -7.86 8.67
N LEU A 115 -12.87 -7.58 8.69
CA LEU A 115 -13.59 -6.85 7.65
C LEU A 115 -13.76 -5.39 8.06
N ARG A 116 -12.96 -4.49 7.49
CA ARG A 116 -13.06 -3.05 7.76
C ARG A 116 -13.95 -2.41 6.69
N ILE A 117 -15.24 -2.25 7.00
CA ILE A 117 -16.21 -1.73 6.02
C ILE A 117 -15.96 -0.24 5.78
N GLY A 118 -15.67 0.52 6.80
CA GLY A 118 -15.63 1.95 6.75
C GLY A 118 -17.05 2.53 6.83
N PRO A 119 -17.67 2.97 5.73
CA PRO A 119 -17.22 2.97 4.34
C PRO A 119 -16.26 4.11 3.94
N TYR A 120 -16.06 5.12 4.80
CA TYR A 120 -14.88 5.96 4.70
C TYR A 120 -13.66 5.18 5.22
N ILE A 121 -12.61 5.08 4.42
CA ILE A 121 -11.45 4.24 4.74
C ILE A 121 -10.13 5.01 4.78
N CYS A 122 -10.05 6.26 4.35
CA CYS A 122 -8.80 6.97 4.04
C CYS A 122 -7.95 6.17 3.05
N GLY A 123 -7.10 5.25 3.53
CA GLY A 123 -6.36 4.24 2.78
C GLY A 123 -5.48 4.79 1.66
N GLU A 124 -5.19 6.09 1.65
CA GLU A 124 -4.56 6.83 0.55
C GLU A 124 -5.19 6.48 -0.81
N TRP A 125 -6.46 6.12 -0.74
CA TRP A 125 -7.32 5.79 -1.87
C TRP A 125 -8.14 7.00 -2.33
N ASN A 126 -8.38 7.08 -3.62
CA ASN A 126 -9.12 8.20 -4.22
C ASN A 126 -10.40 8.51 -3.45
N TYR A 127 -10.53 9.76 -3.01
CA TYR A 127 -11.65 10.30 -2.25
C TYR A 127 -11.94 9.55 -0.92
N GLY A 128 -10.91 8.94 -0.30
CA GLY A 128 -11.05 8.17 0.95
C GLY A 128 -11.96 6.95 0.84
N GLY A 129 -12.15 6.43 -0.37
CA GLY A 129 -13.03 5.31 -0.69
C GLY A 129 -14.49 5.70 -0.93
N LEU A 130 -14.89 6.93 -0.63
CA LEU A 130 -16.26 7.41 -0.88
C LEU A 130 -16.48 7.70 -2.37
N PRO A 131 -17.64 7.36 -2.94
CA PRO A 131 -17.98 7.75 -4.31
C PRO A 131 -18.20 9.25 -4.46
N ALA A 132 -17.65 9.85 -5.51
CA ALA A 132 -17.79 11.28 -5.77
C ALA A 132 -19.26 11.73 -5.99
N TRP A 133 -20.10 10.85 -6.53
CA TRP A 133 -21.53 11.14 -6.76
C TRP A 133 -22.33 11.43 -5.45
N LEU A 134 -21.81 11.06 -4.28
CA LEU A 134 -22.43 11.42 -3.00
C LEU A 134 -22.57 12.94 -2.85
N ARG A 135 -21.60 13.74 -3.32
CA ARG A 135 -21.65 15.20 -3.24
C ARG A 135 -22.83 15.81 -3.97
N ASP A 136 -23.35 15.14 -4.99
CA ASP A 136 -24.43 15.65 -5.84
C ASP A 136 -25.80 15.52 -5.16
N ILE A 137 -25.87 14.82 -4.02
CA ILE A 137 -27.12 14.63 -3.25
C ILE A 137 -27.38 15.88 -2.41
N PRO A 138 -28.56 16.53 -2.57
CA PRO A 138 -28.88 17.73 -1.80
C PRO A 138 -28.82 17.49 -0.29
N GLY A 139 -28.16 18.39 0.45
CA GLY A 139 -28.00 18.32 1.89
C GLY A 139 -26.92 17.36 2.39
N MET A 140 -26.16 16.75 1.48
CA MET A 140 -25.06 15.87 1.81
C MET A 140 -23.94 16.58 2.56
N GLN A 141 -23.57 16.03 3.70
CA GLN A 141 -22.39 16.41 4.49
C GLN A 141 -21.67 15.13 4.92
N PHE A 142 -20.42 14.96 4.52
CA PHE A 142 -19.71 13.73 4.81
C PHE A 142 -19.35 13.64 6.29
N ARG A 143 -19.58 12.46 6.85
CA ARG A 143 -19.14 12.11 8.20
C ARG A 143 -19.69 13.05 9.29
N LEU A 144 -20.90 13.52 9.11
CA LEU A 144 -21.71 14.28 10.06
C LEU A 144 -23.12 13.70 10.11
N HIS A 145 -23.83 13.96 11.22
CA HIS A 145 -25.23 13.55 11.38
C HIS A 145 -26.13 14.32 10.40
N ASN A 146 -26.46 13.68 9.29
CA ASN A 146 -27.44 14.15 8.32
C ASN A 146 -28.04 12.98 7.56
N GLU A 147 -29.33 13.05 7.31
CA GLU A 147 -30.11 11.97 6.71
C GLU A 147 -29.57 11.50 5.35
N PRO A 148 -29.16 12.37 4.40
CA PRO A 148 -28.68 11.90 3.12
C PRO A 148 -27.42 11.02 3.23
N PHE A 149 -26.45 11.42 4.04
CA PHE A 149 -25.19 10.66 4.20
C PHE A 149 -25.44 9.33 4.94
N GLU A 150 -26.19 9.39 6.04
CA GLU A 150 -26.50 8.21 6.85
C GLU A 150 -27.24 7.15 6.04
N ARG A 151 -28.25 7.54 5.26
CA ARG A 151 -29.01 6.64 4.40
C ARG A 151 -28.15 5.93 3.37
N GLU A 152 -27.29 6.66 2.66
CA GLU A 152 -26.40 6.05 1.65
C GLU A 152 -25.36 5.15 2.31
N MET A 153 -24.79 5.57 3.45
CA MET A 153 -23.83 4.78 4.23
C MET A 153 -24.46 3.49 4.75
N GLU A 154 -25.68 3.55 5.34
CA GLU A 154 -26.41 2.36 5.80
C GLU A 154 -26.76 1.42 4.64
N THR A 155 -27.17 1.96 3.49
CA THR A 155 -27.48 1.19 2.29
C THR A 155 -26.27 0.40 1.83
N PHE A 156 -25.12 1.04 1.70
CA PHE A 156 -23.89 0.37 1.26
C PHE A 156 -23.36 -0.63 2.30
N THR A 157 -23.36 -0.25 3.58
CA THR A 157 -22.95 -1.15 4.67
C THR A 157 -23.82 -2.40 4.70
N THR A 158 -25.14 -2.24 4.58
CA THR A 158 -26.10 -3.35 4.53
C THR A 158 -25.87 -4.25 3.30
N LEU A 159 -25.57 -3.67 2.15
CA LEU A 159 -25.23 -4.42 0.93
C LEU A 159 -24.01 -5.33 1.15
N ILE A 160 -22.94 -4.78 1.70
CA ILE A 160 -21.69 -5.53 1.99
C ILE A 160 -21.95 -6.63 3.03
N VAL A 161 -22.62 -6.29 4.12
CA VAL A 161 -22.95 -7.28 5.17
C VAL A 161 -23.80 -8.41 4.63
N ASN A 162 -24.83 -8.12 3.85
CA ASN A 162 -25.69 -9.15 3.26
C ASN A 162 -24.89 -10.02 2.30
N LYS A 163 -24.05 -9.44 1.44
CA LYS A 163 -23.16 -10.19 0.54
C LYS A 163 -22.24 -11.15 1.32
N MET A 164 -21.67 -10.72 2.45
CA MET A 164 -20.84 -11.58 3.31
C MET A 164 -21.68 -12.65 4.02
N LYS A 165 -22.89 -12.33 4.49
CA LYS A 165 -23.82 -13.31 5.08
C LYS A 165 -24.27 -14.36 4.10
N ASP A 166 -24.66 -13.97 2.88
CA ASP A 166 -25.09 -14.88 1.81
C ASP A 166 -23.97 -15.85 1.41
N ALA A 167 -22.74 -15.35 1.40
CA ALA A 167 -21.53 -16.15 1.16
C ALA A 167 -21.08 -16.95 2.39
N LYS A 168 -21.72 -16.80 3.55
CA LYS A 168 -21.37 -17.44 4.84
C LYS A 168 -19.95 -17.11 5.33
N MET A 169 -19.56 -15.85 5.21
CA MET A 169 -18.20 -15.41 5.55
C MET A 169 -18.00 -15.04 7.03
N PHE A 170 -19.06 -14.81 7.81
CA PHE A 170 -18.93 -14.54 9.24
C PHE A 170 -18.66 -15.82 10.06
N ALA A 171 -17.89 -15.71 11.14
CA ALA A 171 -17.48 -16.80 11.99
C ALA A 171 -18.65 -17.68 12.49
N GLY A 172 -19.76 -17.04 12.92
CA GLY A 172 -20.98 -17.76 13.32
C GLY A 172 -21.65 -18.58 12.21
N GLN A 173 -21.22 -18.41 10.96
CA GLN A 173 -21.68 -19.20 9.81
C GLN A 173 -20.60 -20.17 9.31
N GLY A 174 -19.46 -20.28 10.02
CA GLY A 174 -18.30 -21.07 9.62
C GLY A 174 -17.32 -20.33 8.71
N GLY A 175 -17.49 -19.02 8.53
CA GLY A 175 -16.59 -18.18 7.74
C GLY A 175 -15.38 -17.67 8.52
N PRO A 176 -14.45 -16.95 7.88
CA PRO A 176 -13.21 -16.49 8.48
C PRO A 176 -13.34 -15.18 9.27
N ILE A 177 -14.40 -14.39 9.07
CA ILE A 177 -14.53 -13.04 9.67
C ILE A 177 -14.82 -13.14 11.16
N ILE A 178 -13.89 -12.63 11.98
CA ILE A 178 -13.95 -12.62 13.45
C ILE A 178 -14.19 -11.23 14.04
N LEU A 179 -13.87 -10.17 13.32
CA LEU A 179 -14.09 -8.76 13.71
C LEU A 179 -14.58 -7.98 12.50
N ALA A 180 -15.40 -6.97 12.73
CA ALA A 180 -15.84 -6.01 11.72
C ALA A 180 -15.59 -4.58 12.20
N GLN A 181 -15.22 -3.66 11.30
CA GLN A 181 -15.02 -2.24 11.61
C GLN A 181 -16.02 -1.36 10.89
N ILE A 182 -16.54 -0.38 11.61
CA ILE A 182 -17.32 0.71 11.07
C ILE A 182 -16.52 2.02 11.24
N GLU A 183 -16.64 2.93 10.28
CA GLU A 183 -15.90 4.19 10.23
C GLU A 183 -14.36 3.99 10.17
N ASN A 184 -13.59 5.07 10.06
CA ASN A 184 -12.13 5.05 10.15
C ASN A 184 -11.57 6.37 10.69
N GLU A 185 -10.81 6.29 11.80
CA GLU A 185 -10.07 7.42 12.40
C GLU A 185 -10.90 8.69 12.62
N TYR A 186 -12.15 8.54 12.98
CA TYR A 186 -13.04 9.68 13.16
C TYR A 186 -12.62 10.58 14.32
N GLY A 187 -12.07 10.02 15.40
CA GLY A 187 -11.54 10.78 16.53
C GLY A 187 -10.47 11.81 16.13
N ASN A 188 -9.68 11.51 15.07
CA ASN A 188 -8.64 12.43 14.58
C ASN A 188 -9.20 13.74 13.98
N ILE A 189 -10.45 13.73 13.52
CA ILE A 189 -11.10 14.89 12.89
C ILE A 189 -12.23 15.48 13.72
N MET A 190 -12.83 14.72 14.65
CA MET A 190 -14.01 15.12 15.42
C MET A 190 -13.84 16.48 16.09
N GLY A 191 -12.73 16.71 16.77
CA GLY A 191 -12.41 17.99 17.40
C GLY A 191 -12.11 19.16 16.44
N LYS A 192 -11.98 18.88 15.13
CA LYS A 192 -11.76 19.89 14.08
C LYS A 192 -13.02 20.24 13.31
N LEU A 193 -14.13 19.58 13.61
CA LEU A 193 -15.45 19.87 13.03
C LEU A 193 -16.12 20.99 13.80
N ASN A 194 -16.70 21.95 13.11
CA ASN A 194 -17.34 23.11 13.73
C ASN A 194 -18.67 22.78 14.45
N ASN A 195 -19.11 21.54 14.41
CA ASN A 195 -20.37 21.08 15.01
C ASN A 195 -20.15 19.79 15.81
N ASN A 196 -19.65 19.93 17.03
CA ASN A 196 -19.37 18.81 17.92
C ASN A 196 -20.61 17.95 18.23
N GLN A 197 -21.81 18.55 18.31
CA GLN A 197 -23.04 17.81 18.55
C GLN A 197 -23.38 16.88 17.38
N SER A 198 -23.31 17.37 16.14
CA SER A 198 -23.55 16.55 14.95
C SER A 198 -22.48 15.46 14.78
N ALA A 199 -21.24 15.75 15.17
CA ALA A 199 -20.17 14.78 15.15
C ALA A 199 -20.41 13.65 16.17
N SER A 200 -20.80 13.99 17.39
CA SER A 200 -21.18 13.02 18.44
C SER A 200 -22.37 12.15 17.99
N GLN A 201 -23.43 12.77 17.51
CA GLN A 201 -24.62 12.06 17.01
C GLN A 201 -24.26 11.09 15.88
N TYR A 202 -23.39 11.50 14.96
CA TYR A 202 -22.94 10.67 13.84
C TYR A 202 -22.18 9.42 14.32
N ILE A 203 -21.20 9.56 15.23
CA ILE A 203 -20.40 8.41 15.65
C ILE A 203 -21.22 7.38 16.44
N HIS A 204 -22.16 7.85 17.29
CA HIS A 204 -23.10 6.97 17.98
C HIS A 204 -24.06 6.30 17.01
N TRP A 205 -24.58 7.03 16.02
CA TRP A 205 -25.40 6.47 14.96
C TRP A 205 -24.64 5.37 14.17
N CYS A 206 -23.36 5.59 13.82
CA CYS A 206 -22.51 4.60 13.15
C CYS A 206 -22.44 3.28 13.94
N ALA A 207 -22.20 3.36 15.25
CA ALA A 207 -22.11 2.20 16.11
C ALA A 207 -23.46 1.45 16.20
N ASP A 208 -24.57 2.18 16.35
CA ASP A 208 -25.91 1.60 16.41
C ASP A 208 -26.31 0.95 15.08
N MET A 209 -26.05 1.62 13.96
CA MET A 209 -26.32 1.11 12.62
C MET A 209 -25.53 -0.18 12.36
N ALA A 210 -24.24 -0.20 12.74
CA ALA A 210 -23.39 -1.38 12.62
C ALA A 210 -23.94 -2.56 13.45
N ASN A 211 -24.31 -2.33 14.70
CA ASN A 211 -24.87 -3.36 15.58
C ASN A 211 -26.23 -3.88 15.11
N LYS A 212 -27.07 -3.04 14.49
CA LYS A 212 -28.33 -3.44 13.86
C LYS A 212 -28.13 -4.45 12.72
N GLN A 213 -26.94 -4.50 12.12
CA GLN A 213 -26.61 -5.51 11.08
C GLN A 213 -26.57 -6.94 11.62
N LYS A 214 -26.43 -7.17 12.94
CA LYS A 214 -26.43 -8.51 13.58
C LYS A 214 -25.48 -9.51 12.90
N VAL A 215 -24.22 -9.14 12.77
CA VAL A 215 -23.19 -9.97 12.09
C VAL A 215 -22.65 -11.12 12.94
N GLY A 216 -22.91 -11.10 14.26
CA GLY A 216 -22.49 -12.16 15.17
C GLY A 216 -21.00 -12.11 15.57
N VAL A 217 -20.30 -11.04 15.23
CA VAL A 217 -18.92 -10.75 15.64
C VAL A 217 -18.82 -9.34 16.19
N PRO A 218 -17.82 -9.04 17.06
CA PRO A 218 -17.66 -7.69 17.62
C PRO A 218 -17.34 -6.64 16.55
N TRP A 219 -17.87 -5.42 16.75
CA TRP A 219 -17.52 -4.25 15.96
C TRP A 219 -16.40 -3.46 16.64
N ILE A 220 -15.48 -2.93 15.84
CA ILE A 220 -14.39 -2.07 16.27
C ILE A 220 -14.47 -0.70 15.60
N MET A 221 -13.91 0.33 16.27
CA MET A 221 -13.66 1.67 15.75
C MET A 221 -12.23 2.07 16.08
N CYS A 222 -11.41 2.39 15.05
CA CYS A 222 -10.04 2.81 15.27
C CYS A 222 -9.92 4.31 15.53
N GLN A 223 -8.94 4.71 16.38
CA GLN A 223 -8.65 6.11 16.73
C GLN A 223 -9.90 6.87 17.21
N GLN A 224 -10.72 6.20 18.01
CA GLN A 224 -11.90 6.80 18.67
C GLN A 224 -11.68 6.75 20.18
N ASP A 225 -10.97 7.73 20.71
CA ASP A 225 -10.62 7.80 22.13
C ASP A 225 -11.57 8.74 22.90
N ASP A 226 -12.06 9.76 22.24
CA ASP A 226 -13.08 10.66 22.77
C ASP A 226 -14.47 10.22 22.27
N ASP A 227 -15.48 10.34 23.13
CA ASP A 227 -16.88 10.05 22.80
C ASP A 227 -17.10 8.67 22.17
N VAL A 228 -16.54 7.64 22.83
CA VAL A 228 -16.59 6.24 22.37
C VAL A 228 -17.97 5.63 22.62
N PRO A 229 -18.69 5.16 21.59
CA PRO A 229 -19.95 4.42 21.79
C PRO A 229 -19.73 3.12 22.58
N ASP A 230 -20.67 2.80 23.49
CA ASP A 230 -20.52 1.66 24.41
C ASP A 230 -20.56 0.27 23.73
N ASN A 231 -21.14 0.20 22.56
CA ASN A 231 -21.40 -1.04 21.82
C ASN A 231 -20.34 -1.38 20.74
N VAL A 232 -19.17 -0.72 20.78
CA VAL A 232 -18.02 -1.00 19.93
C VAL A 232 -16.72 -1.07 20.74
N ILE A 233 -15.70 -1.70 20.19
CA ILE A 233 -14.34 -1.73 20.75
C ILE A 233 -13.54 -0.60 20.10
N ASN A 234 -13.02 0.34 20.88
CA ASN A 234 -12.09 1.34 20.36
C ASN A 234 -10.67 0.74 20.26
N THR A 235 -9.91 1.15 19.26
CA THR A 235 -8.61 0.58 18.91
C THR A 235 -7.62 1.67 18.53
N CYS A 236 -6.32 1.37 18.59
CA CYS A 236 -5.25 2.30 18.27
C CYS A 236 -4.70 2.11 16.84
N ASN A 237 -4.36 3.22 16.18
CA ASN A 237 -3.55 3.28 14.96
C ASN A 237 -2.27 4.07 15.23
N GLY A 238 -1.15 3.71 14.60
CA GLY A 238 0.10 4.46 14.74
C GLY A 238 1.35 3.60 14.58
N PHE A 239 2.51 4.25 14.66
CA PHE A 239 3.80 3.56 14.73
C PHE A 239 4.02 2.86 16.07
N TYR A 240 3.41 3.37 17.16
CA TYR A 240 3.57 2.88 18.51
C TYR A 240 2.26 2.96 19.28
N CYS A 241 1.66 1.82 19.60
CA CYS A 241 0.45 1.70 20.43
C CYS A 241 0.70 1.02 21.79
N HIS A 242 1.97 0.85 22.19
CA HIS A 242 2.29 0.15 23.43
C HIS A 242 1.88 0.92 24.69
N ASP A 243 1.86 2.25 24.66
CA ASP A 243 1.44 3.09 25.80
C ASP A 243 -0.04 3.48 25.74
N TRP A 244 -0.73 3.17 24.64
CA TRP A 244 -2.15 3.37 24.52
C TRP A 244 -2.92 2.25 25.22
N PHE A 245 -3.99 2.58 25.90
CA PHE A 245 -4.92 1.64 26.53
C PHE A 245 -6.35 2.06 26.26
N PRO A 246 -7.30 1.13 26.09
CA PRO A 246 -8.72 1.47 26.04
C PRO A 246 -9.13 2.25 27.29
N ASN A 247 -9.94 3.27 27.12
CA ASN A 247 -10.41 4.12 28.21
C ASN A 247 -11.59 3.50 29.02
N ARG A 248 -12.04 2.29 28.64
CA ARG A 248 -13.11 1.52 29.30
C ARG A 248 -12.61 0.16 29.77
N THR A 249 -13.21 -0.34 30.86
CA THR A 249 -12.97 -1.70 31.36
C THR A 249 -13.66 -2.75 30.50
N GLY A 250 -13.17 -3.99 30.53
CA GLY A 250 -13.76 -5.10 29.79
C GLY A 250 -13.43 -5.16 28.30
N ILE A 251 -12.59 -4.27 27.80
CA ILE A 251 -12.18 -4.17 26.41
C ILE A 251 -10.72 -4.59 26.24
N PRO A 252 -10.40 -5.44 25.25
CA PRO A 252 -9.03 -5.85 24.97
C PRO A 252 -8.24 -4.73 24.28
N LYS A 253 -6.93 -4.73 24.48
CA LYS A 253 -6.01 -3.83 23.80
C LYS A 253 -5.75 -4.31 22.38
N ILE A 254 -6.19 -3.51 21.38
CA ILE A 254 -6.13 -3.81 19.95
C ILE A 254 -5.39 -2.70 19.21
N TRP A 255 -4.49 -3.11 18.30
CA TRP A 255 -3.77 -2.24 17.39
C TRP A 255 -4.20 -2.55 15.95
N THR A 256 -5.08 -1.72 15.40
CA THR A 256 -5.70 -1.95 14.09
C THR A 256 -4.80 -1.55 12.94
N GLU A 257 -3.93 -0.55 13.14
CA GLU A 257 -2.94 -0.16 12.15
C GLU A 257 -1.59 0.05 12.80
N ASN A 258 -0.71 -0.95 12.69
CA ASN A 258 0.71 -0.83 12.95
C ASN A 258 1.41 -0.48 11.63
N TRP A 259 1.77 0.77 11.46
CA TRP A 259 2.32 1.27 10.21
C TRP A 259 3.73 0.75 9.96
N THR A 260 3.88 -0.13 8.97
CA THR A 260 5.15 -0.83 8.65
C THR A 260 6.18 0.05 7.95
N GLY A 261 5.75 1.16 7.41
CA GLY A 261 6.45 2.24 6.76
C GLY A 261 5.50 3.41 6.59
N TRP A 262 5.47 4.03 5.41
CA TRP A 262 4.55 5.11 5.08
C TRP A 262 4.21 5.12 3.60
N PHE A 263 3.11 5.77 3.23
CA PHE A 263 2.76 6.00 1.84
C PHE A 263 3.66 7.06 1.20
N LYS A 264 3.71 7.07 -0.13
CA LYS A 264 4.54 7.96 -0.91
C LYS A 264 3.69 8.86 -1.81
N ALA A 265 4.08 10.12 -1.92
CA ALA A 265 3.57 11.04 -2.90
C ALA A 265 4.61 11.28 -4.01
N TRP A 266 4.16 11.72 -5.20
CA TRP A 266 5.06 12.28 -6.19
C TRP A 266 5.83 13.45 -5.56
N ASP A 267 7.10 13.65 -5.85
CA ASP A 267 8.07 14.55 -5.24
C ASP A 267 8.72 14.07 -3.91
N LYS A 268 8.26 12.97 -3.32
CA LYS A 268 8.79 12.49 -2.03
C LYS A 268 9.70 11.27 -2.21
N PRO A 269 10.73 11.12 -1.36
CA PRO A 269 11.52 9.90 -1.27
C PRO A 269 10.74 8.76 -0.62
N ASP A 270 11.31 7.54 -0.66
CA ASP A 270 10.75 6.39 0.02
C ASP A 270 11.07 6.42 1.52
N PHE A 271 10.08 6.08 2.34
CA PHE A 271 10.27 5.84 3.76
C PHE A 271 10.76 4.41 3.99
N HIS A 272 11.72 4.26 4.91
CA HIS A 272 12.18 2.95 5.35
C HIS A 272 12.11 2.84 6.87
N ARG A 273 11.18 2.05 7.38
CA ARG A 273 11.12 1.68 8.79
C ARG A 273 11.88 0.39 9.02
N SER A 274 12.94 0.43 9.82
CA SER A 274 13.81 -0.74 10.02
C SER A 274 13.07 -1.93 10.64
N ALA A 275 13.58 -3.14 10.40
CA ALA A 275 13.03 -4.36 10.98
C ALA A 275 13.13 -4.37 12.51
N GLU A 276 14.19 -3.77 13.06
CA GLU A 276 14.42 -3.64 14.50
C GLU A 276 13.36 -2.77 15.16
N ASP A 277 13.05 -1.61 14.58
CA ASP A 277 12.08 -0.68 15.16
C ASP A 277 10.66 -1.22 15.15
N ILE A 278 10.24 -1.84 14.04
CA ILE A 278 8.90 -2.44 13.98
C ILE A 278 8.79 -3.65 14.93
N ALA A 279 9.84 -4.46 15.05
CA ALA A 279 9.89 -5.56 16.01
C ALA A 279 9.86 -5.05 17.46
N PHE A 280 10.59 -3.95 17.76
CA PHE A 280 10.53 -3.25 19.04
C PHE A 280 9.10 -2.83 19.38
N ALA A 281 8.42 -2.15 18.46
CA ALA A 281 7.05 -1.66 18.67
C ALA A 281 6.07 -2.80 18.97
N VAL A 282 6.17 -3.93 18.22
CA VAL A 282 5.33 -5.11 18.41
C VAL A 282 5.64 -5.83 19.73
N ALA A 283 6.93 -6.03 20.06
CA ALA A 283 7.33 -6.67 21.32
C ALA A 283 6.86 -5.84 22.53
N MET A 284 7.02 -4.51 22.49
CA MET A 284 6.51 -3.58 23.51
C MET A 284 4.99 -3.65 23.65
N PHE A 285 4.26 -3.78 22.54
CA PHE A 285 2.80 -3.88 22.56
C PHE A 285 2.33 -5.12 23.31
N PHE A 286 2.96 -6.30 23.05
CA PHE A 286 2.65 -7.53 23.77
C PHE A 286 3.21 -7.53 25.20
N GLN A 287 4.37 -6.90 25.46
CA GLN A 287 4.86 -6.66 26.81
C GLN A 287 3.82 -5.92 27.65
N LYS A 288 3.08 -4.97 27.07
CA LYS A 288 2.07 -4.14 27.74
C LYS A 288 0.62 -4.59 27.45
N ARG A 289 0.37 -5.91 27.52
CA ARG A 289 -0.97 -6.51 27.49
C ARG A 289 -1.70 -6.42 26.15
N GLY A 290 -1.03 -6.19 25.04
CA GLY A 290 -1.62 -6.27 23.71
C GLY A 290 -2.14 -7.69 23.39
N SER A 291 -3.21 -7.79 22.61
CA SER A 291 -3.80 -9.08 22.23
C SER A 291 -4.06 -9.20 20.72
N VAL A 292 -4.36 -8.12 20.04
CA VAL A 292 -4.55 -8.07 18.59
C VAL A 292 -3.65 -6.98 18.02
N GLN A 293 -2.82 -7.34 17.06
CA GLN A 293 -1.95 -6.41 16.32
C GLN A 293 -2.09 -6.68 14.84
N ASN A 294 -2.24 -5.63 14.02
CA ASN A 294 -2.36 -5.71 12.58
C ASN A 294 -1.31 -4.84 11.90
N TYR A 295 -0.49 -5.43 11.03
CA TYR A 295 0.46 -4.68 10.21
C TYR A 295 -0.28 -3.94 9.09
N TYR A 296 -0.24 -2.65 9.11
CA TYR A 296 -0.72 -1.79 8.04
C TYR A 296 0.49 -1.13 7.31
N MET A 297 0.93 -1.65 6.18
CA MET A 297 0.48 -2.78 5.37
C MET A 297 1.35 -4.02 5.61
N TYR A 298 0.80 -5.21 5.37
CA TYR A 298 1.61 -6.41 5.19
C TYR A 298 1.97 -6.62 3.70
N HIS A 299 1.07 -6.23 2.81
CA HIS A 299 1.28 -6.03 1.38
C HIS A 299 0.50 -4.80 0.94
N GLY A 300 1.19 -3.76 0.53
CA GLY A 300 0.55 -2.52 0.09
C GLY A 300 -0.02 -2.60 -1.32
N GLY A 301 0.75 -3.13 -2.25
CA GLY A 301 0.35 -3.34 -3.65
C GLY A 301 0.36 -2.09 -4.52
N THR A 302 -0.49 -2.08 -5.54
CA THR A 302 -0.49 -1.10 -6.63
C THR A 302 -1.85 -0.40 -6.74
N ASN A 303 -1.86 0.92 -6.82
CA ASN A 303 -3.04 1.73 -7.11
C ASN A 303 -3.32 1.71 -8.63
N PHE A 304 -3.91 0.63 -9.13
CA PHE A 304 -4.27 0.51 -10.54
C PHE A 304 -5.29 1.57 -10.97
N GLY A 305 -5.24 1.99 -12.23
CA GLY A 305 -6.19 2.96 -12.76
C GLY A 305 -6.03 4.34 -12.13
N ARG A 306 -7.13 4.90 -11.67
CA ARG A 306 -7.23 6.22 -11.04
C ARG A 306 -7.47 6.14 -9.54
N THR A 307 -7.06 5.03 -8.90
CA THR A 307 -7.43 4.70 -7.53
C THR A 307 -6.53 5.32 -6.46
N SER A 308 -5.34 5.82 -6.82
CA SER A 308 -4.51 6.57 -5.87
C SER A 308 -5.21 7.85 -5.41
N GLY A 309 -5.16 8.12 -4.11
CA GLY A 309 -5.72 9.33 -3.51
C GLY A 309 -4.89 10.57 -3.80
N GLY A 310 -5.26 11.66 -3.21
CA GLY A 310 -4.63 12.94 -3.46
C GLY A 310 -4.45 13.83 -2.24
N PRO A 311 -3.66 14.89 -2.48
CA PRO A 311 -2.97 15.10 -3.75
C PRO A 311 -1.73 14.22 -3.87
N TYR A 312 -1.44 13.83 -5.11
CA TYR A 312 -0.15 13.31 -5.55
C TYR A 312 0.32 11.99 -4.94
N ILE A 313 -0.56 11.10 -4.45
CA ILE A 313 -0.15 9.77 -4.02
C ILE A 313 0.27 8.94 -5.24
N THR A 314 1.42 8.27 -5.12
CA THR A 314 2.00 7.48 -6.20
C THR A 314 1.14 6.26 -6.58
N THR A 315 1.42 5.70 -7.74
CA THR A 315 0.80 4.44 -8.17
C THR A 315 1.27 3.27 -7.31
N SER A 316 2.52 3.26 -6.88
CA SER A 316 3.00 2.32 -5.87
C SER A 316 2.39 2.62 -4.50
N TYR A 317 1.87 1.61 -3.85
CA TYR A 317 1.48 1.63 -2.44
C TYR A 317 2.31 0.64 -1.62
N ASP A 318 3.59 0.55 -1.95
CA ASP A 318 4.56 -0.38 -1.35
C ASP A 318 4.58 -0.34 0.18
N TYR A 319 4.47 0.85 0.77
CA TYR A 319 4.37 1.12 2.21
C TYR A 319 5.57 0.62 3.04
N ASP A 320 6.67 0.23 2.40
CA ASP A 320 7.80 -0.50 3.00
C ASP A 320 7.36 -1.77 3.77
N ALA A 321 6.32 -2.43 3.26
CA ALA A 321 5.66 -3.58 3.87
C ALA A 321 6.57 -4.83 3.86
N PRO A 322 6.29 -5.85 4.73
CA PRO A 322 7.00 -7.13 4.71
C PRO A 322 6.93 -7.90 3.38
N LEU A 323 5.90 -7.68 2.59
CA LEU A 323 5.83 -8.06 1.18
C LEU A 323 5.88 -6.78 0.34
N ASP A 324 6.79 -6.70 -0.65
CA ASP A 324 6.93 -5.54 -1.51
C ASP A 324 5.70 -5.32 -2.42
N GLU A 325 5.67 -4.23 -3.19
CA GLU A 325 4.57 -3.90 -4.11
C GLU A 325 4.15 -5.08 -4.99
N TYR A 326 5.11 -5.92 -5.38
CA TYR A 326 4.94 -7.03 -6.32
C TYR A 326 4.61 -8.37 -5.65
N GLY A 327 4.62 -8.41 -4.30
CA GLY A 327 4.40 -9.60 -3.48
C GLY A 327 5.66 -10.40 -3.18
N ASN A 328 6.87 -9.88 -3.45
CA ASN A 328 8.10 -10.52 -3.02
C ASN A 328 8.35 -10.33 -1.52
N ILE A 329 9.02 -11.29 -0.91
CA ILE A 329 9.40 -11.23 0.51
C ILE A 329 10.51 -10.19 0.70
N ARG A 330 10.26 -9.19 1.54
CA ARG A 330 11.24 -8.17 1.93
C ARG A 330 12.03 -8.61 3.15
N GLN A 331 13.27 -9.01 2.95
CA GLN A 331 14.19 -9.37 4.01
C GLN A 331 15.10 -8.19 4.39
N PRO A 332 15.46 -7.98 5.68
CA PRO A 332 15.23 -8.90 6.82
C PRO A 332 13.88 -8.73 7.52
N LYS A 333 13.07 -7.70 7.16
CA LYS A 333 11.83 -7.34 7.87
C LYS A 333 10.89 -8.53 8.05
N TYR A 334 10.58 -9.24 6.97
CA TYR A 334 9.72 -10.41 7.01
C TYR A 334 10.24 -11.51 7.92
N GLY A 335 11.53 -11.90 7.78
CA GLY A 335 12.12 -13.00 8.54
C GLY A 335 12.22 -12.68 10.03
N HIS A 336 12.67 -11.47 10.36
CA HIS A 336 12.81 -11.01 11.75
C HIS A 336 11.45 -10.97 12.47
N LEU A 337 10.39 -10.48 11.81
CA LEU A 337 9.03 -10.49 12.34
C LEU A 337 8.47 -11.92 12.45
N LYS A 338 8.76 -12.82 11.50
CA LYS A 338 8.36 -14.23 11.56
C LYS A 338 8.90 -14.92 12.80
N GLU A 339 10.16 -14.69 13.18
CA GLU A 339 10.75 -15.22 14.41
C GLU A 339 10.00 -14.71 15.66
N LEU A 340 9.73 -13.40 15.70
CA LEU A 340 8.94 -12.77 16.77
C LEU A 340 7.55 -13.39 16.87
N HIS A 341 6.84 -13.57 15.75
CA HIS A 341 5.50 -14.18 15.72
C HIS A 341 5.50 -15.62 16.26
N SER A 342 6.50 -16.41 15.86
CA SER A 342 6.64 -17.79 16.33
C SER A 342 6.80 -17.84 17.85
N LEU A 343 7.64 -16.97 18.39
CA LEU A 343 7.88 -16.89 19.84
C LEU A 343 6.62 -16.42 20.60
N LEU A 344 5.95 -15.36 20.14
CA LEU A 344 4.72 -14.85 20.75
C LEU A 344 3.62 -15.93 20.80
N LYS A 345 3.44 -16.69 19.70
CA LYS A 345 2.49 -17.81 19.66
C LYS A 345 2.85 -18.91 20.65
N SER A 346 4.12 -19.23 20.81
CA SER A 346 4.55 -20.25 21.80
C SER A 346 4.22 -19.86 23.23
N MET A 347 4.14 -18.56 23.52
CA MET A 347 3.83 -18.01 24.84
C MET A 347 2.35 -17.58 24.99
N GLU A 348 1.48 -17.82 23.99
CA GLU A 348 0.10 -17.31 23.93
C GLU A 348 -0.66 -17.52 25.26
N LYS A 349 -0.68 -18.74 25.80
CA LYS A 349 -1.41 -19.05 27.03
C LYS A 349 -0.97 -18.18 28.21
N VAL A 350 0.34 -18.00 28.39
CA VAL A 350 0.88 -17.19 29.49
C VAL A 350 0.54 -15.71 29.26
N LEU A 351 0.62 -15.21 28.05
CA LEU A 351 0.35 -13.81 27.75
C LEU A 351 -1.12 -13.42 27.93
N VAL A 352 -2.07 -14.28 27.53
CA VAL A 352 -3.52 -13.94 27.59
C VAL A 352 -4.20 -14.35 28.90
N HIS A 353 -3.59 -15.20 29.74
CA HIS A 353 -4.15 -15.66 31.02
C HIS A 353 -3.31 -15.24 32.22
N GLY A 354 -2.02 -14.92 32.02
CA GLY A 354 -1.06 -14.71 33.09
C GLY A 354 -1.31 -13.46 33.91
N GLU A 355 -0.95 -13.57 35.19
CA GLU A 355 -0.77 -12.41 36.04
C GLU A 355 0.40 -11.58 35.50
N TYR A 356 0.27 -10.31 35.57
CA TYR A 356 1.19 -9.33 35.00
C TYR A 356 1.84 -8.49 36.09
N ASN A 357 3.16 -8.42 36.11
CA ASN A 357 3.92 -7.61 37.05
C ASN A 357 5.07 -6.88 36.36
N ASP A 358 5.15 -5.57 36.55
CA ASP A 358 6.23 -4.70 36.05
C ASP A 358 7.20 -4.37 37.16
N THR A 359 8.49 -4.51 36.89
CA THR A 359 9.58 -4.03 37.73
C THR A 359 10.36 -2.97 36.97
N SER A 360 10.29 -1.72 37.39
CA SER A 360 11.04 -0.60 36.80
C SER A 360 12.47 -0.58 37.32
N TYR A 361 13.44 -0.64 36.44
CA TYR A 361 14.88 -0.38 36.72
C TYR A 361 15.24 1.09 36.54
N SER A 362 14.56 1.78 35.62
CA SER A 362 14.63 3.21 35.42
C SER A 362 13.40 3.66 34.62
N LYS A 363 13.26 4.96 34.35
CA LYS A 363 12.17 5.51 33.51
C LYS A 363 12.04 4.82 32.15
N ASN A 364 13.17 4.37 31.57
CA ASN A 364 13.25 3.81 30.23
C ASN A 364 13.57 2.31 30.18
N VAL A 365 13.67 1.64 31.35
CA VAL A 365 14.03 0.22 31.45
C VAL A 365 13.08 -0.49 32.39
N THR A 366 12.29 -1.42 31.87
CA THR A 366 11.30 -2.19 32.64
C THR A 366 11.42 -3.67 32.32
N VAL A 367 11.31 -4.49 33.37
CA VAL A 367 11.13 -5.93 33.27
C VAL A 367 9.66 -6.23 33.54
N THR A 368 9.01 -6.87 32.57
CA THR A 368 7.64 -7.36 32.72
C THR A 368 7.64 -8.86 32.81
N LYS A 369 6.98 -9.41 33.87
CA LYS A 369 6.82 -10.82 34.08
C LYS A 369 5.34 -11.21 34.01
N TYR A 370 5.04 -12.18 33.17
CA TYR A 370 3.75 -12.87 33.12
C TYR A 370 3.89 -14.26 33.77
N THR A 371 2.90 -14.69 34.59
CA THR A 371 2.90 -16.00 35.25
C THR A 371 1.54 -16.67 35.11
N TYR A 372 1.52 -17.90 34.62
CA TYR A 372 0.31 -18.72 34.47
C TYR A 372 0.63 -20.21 34.53
N GLY A 373 -0.10 -20.97 35.38
CA GLY A 373 0.01 -22.43 35.43
C GLY A 373 1.42 -22.94 35.76
N GLY A 374 2.17 -22.22 36.60
CA GLY A 374 3.55 -22.54 36.94
C GLY A 374 4.61 -22.15 35.93
N SER A 375 4.21 -21.61 34.75
CA SER A 375 5.09 -21.07 33.73
C SER A 375 5.21 -19.57 33.88
N SER A 376 6.39 -19.01 33.56
CA SER A 376 6.64 -17.57 33.54
C SER A 376 7.36 -17.20 32.27
N VAL A 377 6.98 -16.04 31.68
CA VAL A 377 7.67 -15.42 30.57
C VAL A 377 8.03 -13.98 30.93
N CYS A 378 9.16 -13.51 30.48
CA CYS A 378 9.68 -12.18 30.80
C CYS A 378 10.03 -11.38 29.54
N PHE A 379 9.78 -10.06 29.62
CA PHE A 379 10.25 -9.06 28.64
C PHE A 379 11.14 -8.07 29.38
N ILE A 380 12.25 -7.70 28.77
CA ILE A 380 13.12 -6.64 29.25
C ILE A 380 13.21 -5.59 28.14
N ASN A 381 12.65 -4.42 28.34
CA ASN A 381 12.80 -3.32 27.39
C ASN A 381 13.91 -2.36 27.81
N ASN A 382 14.53 -1.75 26.79
CA ASN A 382 15.40 -0.60 26.91
C ASN A 382 14.92 0.45 25.88
N GLN A 383 14.33 1.54 26.36
CA GLN A 383 13.82 2.65 25.56
C GLN A 383 14.83 3.83 25.43
N PHE A 384 16.06 3.64 25.92
CA PHE A 384 17.14 4.56 25.58
C PHE A 384 17.54 4.36 24.12
N ASP A 385 17.75 5.43 23.40
CA ASP A 385 18.22 5.43 22.01
C ASP A 385 19.74 5.64 21.89
N ASP A 386 20.41 5.95 22.99
CA ASP A 386 21.82 6.32 23.05
C ASP A 386 22.72 5.28 23.72
N ARG A 387 22.19 4.30 24.46
CA ARG A 387 23.00 3.35 25.23
C ARG A 387 22.37 1.99 25.51
N ASP A 388 23.22 0.98 25.53
CA ASP A 388 22.89 -0.35 26.02
C ASP A 388 22.84 -0.36 27.55
N VAL A 389 22.07 -1.27 28.13
CA VAL A 389 21.94 -1.42 29.58
C VAL A 389 22.11 -2.87 30.03
N ASN A 390 22.69 -3.08 31.19
CA ASN A 390 22.74 -4.39 31.86
C ASN A 390 21.60 -4.49 32.87
N VAL A 391 20.79 -5.55 32.75
CA VAL A 391 19.65 -5.84 33.64
C VAL A 391 19.88 -7.20 34.31
N THR A 392 19.71 -7.26 35.63
CA THR A 392 19.83 -8.52 36.38
C THR A 392 18.47 -9.19 36.56
N LEU A 393 18.27 -10.33 35.90
CA LEU A 393 17.06 -11.18 36.02
C LEU A 393 17.46 -12.65 35.89
N GLY A 394 17.70 -13.34 37.03
CA GLY A 394 18.21 -14.72 36.98
C GLY A 394 19.63 -14.86 36.38
N GLY A 395 20.25 -13.78 36.01
CA GLY A 395 21.55 -13.58 35.39
C GLY A 395 21.66 -12.14 34.92
N THR A 396 22.82 -11.74 34.37
CA THR A 396 23.00 -10.39 33.77
C THR A 396 22.75 -10.45 32.30
N HIS A 397 21.83 -9.60 31.79
CA HIS A 397 21.47 -9.52 30.41
C HIS A 397 21.84 -8.13 29.84
N LEU A 398 22.64 -8.10 28.80
CA LEU A 398 22.88 -6.88 28.02
C LEU A 398 21.70 -6.66 27.08
N VAL A 399 20.99 -5.55 27.25
CA VAL A 399 19.84 -5.13 26.45
C VAL A 399 20.26 -3.95 25.58
N PRO A 400 20.37 -4.12 24.26
CA PRO A 400 20.74 -3.05 23.37
C PRO A 400 19.82 -1.83 23.47
N ALA A 401 20.33 -0.66 23.08
CA ALA A 401 19.55 0.55 22.93
C ALA A 401 18.32 0.30 22.04
N TRP A 402 17.19 0.91 22.37
CA TRP A 402 15.93 0.81 21.63
C TRP A 402 15.54 -0.62 21.27
N SER A 403 15.52 -1.50 22.29
CA SER A 403 15.21 -2.91 22.08
C SER A 403 14.41 -3.58 23.20
N VAL A 404 13.85 -4.73 22.87
CA VAL A 404 13.19 -5.64 23.82
C VAL A 404 13.85 -7.01 23.73
N SER A 405 14.30 -7.54 24.87
CA SER A 405 14.68 -8.93 25.02
C SER A 405 13.50 -9.76 25.53
N ILE A 406 13.22 -10.90 24.90
CA ILE A 406 12.14 -11.83 25.27
C ILE A 406 12.75 -13.11 25.81
N LEU A 407 12.32 -13.48 27.03
CA LEU A 407 12.80 -14.65 27.77
C LEU A 407 11.62 -15.58 28.11
N PRO A 408 11.39 -16.65 27.35
CA PRO A 408 10.26 -17.57 27.56
C PRO A 408 10.29 -18.30 28.90
N ASP A 409 11.46 -18.35 29.51
CA ASP A 409 11.73 -19.01 30.83
C ASP A 409 12.16 -18.00 31.91
N CYS A 410 12.13 -16.71 31.64
CA CYS A 410 12.69 -15.64 32.48
C CYS A 410 14.18 -15.78 32.80
N LYS A 411 14.94 -16.55 32.03
CA LYS A 411 16.38 -16.82 32.26
C LYS A 411 17.20 -16.60 30.97
N THR A 412 16.72 -17.13 29.85
CA THR A 412 17.46 -17.18 28.61
C THR A 412 16.81 -16.26 27.57
N VAL A 413 17.58 -15.33 27.00
CA VAL A 413 17.11 -14.47 25.88
C VAL A 413 16.96 -15.32 24.64
N ALA A 414 15.72 -15.58 24.22
CA ALA A 414 15.40 -16.28 22.99
C ALA A 414 15.36 -15.36 21.78
N TYR A 415 14.97 -14.10 21.97
CA TYR A 415 14.85 -13.10 20.91
C TYR A 415 15.18 -11.71 21.45
N ASN A 416 15.83 -10.89 20.62
CA ASN A 416 16.00 -9.47 20.88
C ASN A 416 15.71 -8.69 19.60
N THR A 417 14.90 -7.65 19.71
CA THR A 417 14.40 -6.89 18.56
C THR A 417 15.49 -6.15 17.77
N ALA A 418 16.63 -5.82 18.40
CA ALA A 418 17.78 -5.18 17.73
C ALA A 418 18.79 -6.18 17.15
N LYS A 419 18.58 -7.48 17.33
CA LYS A 419 19.51 -8.52 16.85
C LYS A 419 18.89 -9.31 15.70
N ILE A 420 19.11 -8.84 14.49
CA ILE A 420 18.66 -9.52 13.28
C ILE A 420 19.56 -10.74 13.04
N LYS A 421 18.97 -11.94 13.06
CA LYS A 421 19.64 -13.20 12.77
C LYS A 421 19.21 -13.80 11.42
N THR A 422 18.16 -13.28 10.84
CA THR A 422 17.62 -13.71 9.55
C THR A 422 18.39 -13.10 8.39
N GLN A 423 18.26 -13.72 7.23
CA GLN A 423 18.88 -13.20 6.01
C GLN A 423 18.39 -11.79 5.63
N THR A 424 19.26 -11.05 4.98
CA THR A 424 18.91 -9.86 4.17
C THR A 424 18.92 -10.28 2.70
N SER A 425 18.03 -9.72 1.87
CA SER A 425 18.05 -9.91 0.43
C SER A 425 17.95 -8.60 -0.32
N VAL A 426 18.62 -8.52 -1.46
CA VAL A 426 18.56 -7.39 -2.38
C VAL A 426 17.73 -7.79 -3.59
N MET A 427 16.68 -7.05 -3.89
CA MET A 427 15.88 -7.27 -5.10
C MET A 427 16.61 -6.67 -6.30
N VAL A 428 16.74 -7.47 -7.35
CA VAL A 428 17.37 -7.05 -8.62
C VAL A 428 16.34 -7.06 -9.73
N LYS A 429 16.52 -6.12 -10.65
CA LYS A 429 15.75 -6.04 -11.88
C LYS A 429 16.60 -6.57 -13.03
N LYS A 430 16.09 -7.57 -13.75
CA LYS A 430 16.74 -8.16 -14.92
C LYS A 430 15.93 -7.82 -16.16
N GLU A 431 16.56 -7.22 -17.14
CA GLU A 431 15.92 -6.88 -18.40
C GLU A 431 15.36 -8.13 -19.11
N ASN A 432 14.27 -7.97 -19.82
CA ASN A 432 13.64 -9.03 -20.58
C ASN A 432 14.50 -9.41 -21.79
N THR A 433 15.06 -10.61 -21.77
CA THR A 433 15.96 -11.14 -22.82
C THR A 433 15.40 -12.39 -23.51
N VAL A 434 14.07 -12.57 -23.46
CA VAL A 434 13.47 -13.72 -24.18
C VAL A 434 13.66 -13.57 -25.68
N GLU A 435 13.87 -14.70 -26.39
CA GLU A 435 14.22 -14.72 -27.83
C GLU A 435 13.28 -13.88 -28.73
N LYS A 436 12.02 -13.76 -28.36
CA LYS A 436 11.01 -12.99 -29.11
C LYS A 436 10.94 -11.50 -28.72
N GLU A 437 11.69 -11.08 -27.70
CA GLU A 437 11.74 -9.66 -27.34
C GLU A 437 12.64 -8.92 -28.34
N PRO A 438 12.18 -7.84 -28.93
CA PRO A 438 13.02 -7.02 -29.81
C PRO A 438 14.12 -6.31 -28.99
N GLU A 439 15.33 -6.15 -29.57
CA GLU A 439 16.43 -5.38 -28.95
C GLU A 439 16.00 -3.95 -28.58
N ALA A 440 15.06 -3.37 -29.35
CA ALA A 440 14.42 -2.11 -29.04
C ALA A 440 12.94 -2.18 -29.42
N LEU A 441 12.08 -1.72 -28.49
CA LEU A 441 10.63 -1.68 -28.71
C LEU A 441 10.28 -0.79 -29.92
N LYS A 442 9.44 -1.30 -30.78
CA LYS A 442 8.97 -0.59 -32.00
C LYS A 442 7.70 0.17 -31.69
N TRP A 443 7.78 1.48 -31.72
CA TRP A 443 6.69 2.36 -31.34
C TRP A 443 5.84 2.80 -32.52
N SER A 444 4.54 2.85 -32.27
CA SER A 444 3.56 3.58 -33.08
C SER A 444 2.96 4.68 -32.21
N TRP A 445 2.50 5.76 -32.82
CA TRP A 445 1.97 6.89 -32.09
C TRP A 445 0.76 7.52 -32.76
N MET A 446 0.01 8.28 -32.00
CA MET A 446 -1.04 9.17 -32.52
C MET A 446 -1.26 10.36 -31.58
N PRO A 447 -1.57 11.55 -32.12
CA PRO A 447 -1.88 12.69 -31.26
C PRO A 447 -3.22 12.48 -30.57
N GLU A 448 -3.37 12.97 -29.33
CA GLU A 448 -4.70 13.17 -28.74
C GLU A 448 -5.49 14.16 -29.59
N ASN A 449 -6.75 13.87 -29.84
CA ASN A 449 -7.61 14.74 -30.64
C ASN A 449 -8.22 15.85 -29.76
N LEU A 450 -7.49 16.94 -29.61
CA LEU A 450 -7.92 18.11 -28.83
C LEU A 450 -8.98 18.98 -29.51
N ARG A 451 -9.16 18.85 -30.84
CA ARG A 451 -10.07 19.70 -31.62
C ARG A 451 -11.52 19.72 -31.08
N PRO A 452 -12.14 18.60 -30.71
CA PRO A 452 -13.52 18.61 -30.17
C PRO A 452 -13.69 19.42 -28.89
N PHE A 453 -12.61 19.69 -28.19
CA PHE A 453 -12.60 20.42 -26.91
C PHE A 453 -12.26 21.90 -27.09
N MET A 454 -11.56 22.26 -28.17
CA MET A 454 -11.08 23.61 -28.45
C MET A 454 -11.98 24.42 -29.40
N THR A 455 -12.62 23.77 -30.37
CA THR A 455 -13.36 24.48 -31.44
C THR A 455 -14.80 24.01 -31.63
N ASP A 456 -15.23 22.90 -30.96
CA ASP A 456 -16.54 22.31 -31.15
C ASP A 456 -17.33 22.34 -29.84
N ASP A 457 -18.55 22.89 -29.86
CA ASP A 457 -19.44 22.94 -28.68
C ASP A 457 -20.39 21.74 -28.57
N ARG A 458 -20.36 20.80 -29.51
CA ARG A 458 -21.20 19.60 -29.45
C ARG A 458 -20.85 18.74 -28.26
N GLY A 459 -21.88 18.35 -27.47
CA GLY A 459 -21.71 17.56 -26.27
C GLY A 459 -21.14 18.31 -25.06
N SER A 460 -21.10 19.67 -25.13
CA SER A 460 -20.78 20.53 -24.01
C SER A 460 -22.03 21.28 -23.52
N PHE A 461 -22.01 21.67 -22.24
CA PHE A 461 -23.00 22.59 -21.69
C PHE A 461 -22.31 23.93 -21.38
N ARG A 462 -23.08 24.99 -21.11
CA ARG A 462 -22.56 26.34 -20.87
C ARG A 462 -23.08 26.93 -19.56
N GLN A 463 -22.19 27.62 -18.88
CA GLN A 463 -22.53 28.42 -17.67
C GLN A 463 -21.75 29.73 -17.68
N LYS A 464 -22.31 30.76 -17.01
CA LYS A 464 -21.64 32.06 -16.81
C LYS A 464 -20.84 32.10 -15.51
N GLN A 465 -20.23 31.02 -15.15
CA GLN A 465 -19.37 30.88 -13.95
C GLN A 465 -18.35 29.78 -14.17
N LEU A 466 -17.23 29.85 -13.47
CA LEU A 466 -16.23 28.80 -13.45
C LEU A 466 -16.65 27.72 -12.45
N LEU A 467 -17.05 26.56 -12.97
CA LEU A 467 -17.58 25.45 -12.18
C LEU A 467 -16.46 24.65 -11.53
N GLU A 468 -16.81 23.99 -10.45
CA GLU A 468 -15.94 23.07 -9.73
C GLU A 468 -15.82 21.73 -10.47
N GLN A 469 -14.60 21.16 -10.52
CA GLN A 469 -14.30 20.02 -11.40
C GLN A 469 -14.95 18.72 -10.93
N ILE A 470 -14.91 18.39 -9.64
CA ILE A 470 -15.39 17.09 -9.13
C ILE A 470 -16.90 16.97 -9.37
N ALA A 471 -17.68 17.99 -9.02
CA ALA A 471 -19.12 18.02 -9.25
C ALA A 471 -19.46 18.03 -10.74
N THR A 472 -18.64 18.70 -11.56
CA THR A 472 -18.91 18.79 -13.00
C THR A 472 -18.59 17.49 -13.74
N SER A 473 -17.55 16.78 -13.36
CA SER A 473 -17.10 15.51 -13.98
C SER A 473 -17.64 14.26 -13.27
N THR A 474 -18.13 14.41 -12.03
CA THR A 474 -18.50 13.30 -11.11
C THR A 474 -17.37 12.25 -11.03
N ASP A 475 -16.12 12.72 -11.04
CA ASP A 475 -14.90 11.90 -11.08
C ASP A 475 -14.89 10.80 -12.16
N GLN A 476 -15.52 11.04 -13.31
CA GLN A 476 -15.50 10.10 -14.44
C GLN A 476 -14.20 10.15 -15.25
N SER A 477 -13.42 11.21 -15.10
CA SER A 477 -12.12 11.45 -15.73
C SER A 477 -11.28 12.34 -14.82
N ASP A 478 -9.96 12.29 -14.96
CA ASP A 478 -9.04 13.25 -14.33
C ASP A 478 -9.14 14.63 -14.99
N TYR A 479 -9.78 14.78 -16.16
CA TYR A 479 -9.72 15.95 -17.02
C TYR A 479 -11.05 16.66 -17.14
N LEU A 480 -11.02 18.01 -16.98
CA LEU A 480 -12.15 18.89 -17.28
C LEU A 480 -11.69 20.05 -18.15
N TRP A 481 -12.35 20.23 -19.28
CA TRP A 481 -12.15 21.34 -20.18
C TRP A 481 -13.07 22.50 -19.85
N TYR A 482 -12.49 23.70 -19.81
CA TYR A 482 -13.14 24.99 -19.70
C TYR A 482 -12.83 25.78 -20.97
N ARG A 483 -13.83 26.21 -21.70
CA ARG A 483 -13.62 26.99 -22.93
C ARG A 483 -14.49 28.23 -22.97
N THR A 484 -13.88 29.36 -23.33
CA THR A 484 -14.58 30.61 -23.64
C THR A 484 -14.04 31.22 -24.91
N SER A 485 -14.71 32.27 -25.37
CA SER A 485 -14.23 33.09 -26.49
C SER A 485 -14.49 34.57 -26.24
N LEU A 486 -13.67 35.41 -26.84
CA LEU A 486 -13.82 36.86 -26.82
C LEU A 486 -13.53 37.45 -28.20
N GLU A 487 -14.18 38.58 -28.48
CA GLU A 487 -13.86 39.41 -29.66
C GLU A 487 -12.79 40.44 -29.26
N HIS A 488 -11.73 40.57 -30.05
CA HIS A 488 -10.65 41.53 -29.82
C HIS A 488 -10.45 42.42 -31.03
N LYS A 489 -10.30 43.75 -30.79
CA LYS A 489 -10.06 44.73 -31.85
C LYS A 489 -8.53 44.84 -32.09
N GLY A 490 -8.09 44.43 -33.27
CA GLY A 490 -6.67 44.40 -33.64
C GLY A 490 -5.92 43.26 -33.00
N GLU A 491 -4.59 43.25 -33.13
CA GLU A 491 -3.73 42.29 -32.42
C GLU A 491 -3.39 42.82 -31.01
N GLY A 492 -3.23 41.95 -30.03
CA GLY A 492 -2.91 42.34 -28.66
C GLY A 492 -2.03 41.34 -27.95
N SER A 493 -1.12 41.82 -27.08
CA SER A 493 -0.29 40.98 -26.18
C SER A 493 -0.78 41.15 -24.75
N TYR A 494 -1.00 40.03 -24.09
CA TYR A 494 -1.49 39.95 -22.69
C TYR A 494 -0.71 38.91 -21.93
N ASN A 495 -0.82 38.93 -20.58
CA ASN A 495 -0.45 37.83 -19.75
C ASN A 495 -1.75 37.12 -19.32
N LEU A 496 -1.92 35.85 -19.68
CA LEU A 496 -3.05 35.05 -19.23
C LEU A 496 -2.80 34.63 -17.81
N TYR A 497 -3.66 35.05 -16.88
CA TYR A 497 -3.66 34.70 -15.48
C TYR A 497 -4.82 33.76 -15.20
N VAL A 498 -4.52 32.61 -14.61
CA VAL A 498 -5.54 31.64 -14.18
C VAL A 498 -5.25 31.21 -12.77
N ASN A 499 -6.18 31.42 -11.84
CA ASN A 499 -6.12 30.86 -10.51
C ASN A 499 -6.91 29.54 -10.48
N THR A 500 -6.26 28.48 -10.01
CA THR A 500 -6.85 27.13 -9.95
C THR A 500 -6.77 26.53 -8.55
N LYS A 501 -7.71 25.64 -8.22
CA LYS A 501 -7.79 24.86 -6.99
C LYS A 501 -7.19 23.46 -7.14
N GLY A 502 -6.42 23.23 -8.20
CA GLY A 502 -5.65 22.00 -8.38
C GLY A 502 -6.08 21.21 -9.58
N HIS A 503 -5.32 20.18 -9.96
CA HIS A 503 -3.95 19.90 -9.50
C HIS A 503 -2.96 20.28 -10.58
N GLU A 504 -3.43 20.33 -11.82
CA GLU A 504 -2.70 20.68 -13.04
C GLU A 504 -3.54 21.56 -13.93
N ILE A 505 -2.88 22.36 -14.76
CA ILE A 505 -3.52 23.21 -15.75
C ILE A 505 -2.70 23.28 -17.03
N TYR A 506 -3.39 23.19 -18.17
CA TYR A 506 -2.88 23.44 -19.52
C TYR A 506 -3.72 24.51 -20.17
N ALA A 507 -3.09 25.57 -20.67
CA ALA A 507 -3.76 26.69 -21.31
C ALA A 507 -3.50 26.72 -22.82
N PHE A 508 -4.58 26.89 -23.58
CA PHE A 508 -4.53 26.98 -25.04
C PHE A 508 -5.21 28.28 -25.50
N VAL A 509 -4.57 28.97 -26.43
CA VAL A 509 -5.14 30.12 -27.10
C VAL A 509 -5.17 29.83 -28.60
N ASN A 510 -6.35 29.94 -29.19
CA ASN A 510 -6.59 29.64 -30.61
C ASN A 510 -6.05 28.25 -31.03
N GLY A 511 -6.16 27.26 -30.14
CA GLY A 511 -5.75 25.89 -30.38
C GLY A 511 -4.25 25.60 -30.19
N LYS A 512 -3.45 26.58 -29.74
CA LYS A 512 -2.03 26.39 -29.42
C LYS A 512 -1.84 26.34 -27.92
N LEU A 513 -1.08 25.36 -27.44
CA LEU A 513 -0.63 25.29 -26.03
C LEU A 513 0.28 26.51 -25.77
N VAL A 514 -0.07 27.34 -24.80
CA VAL A 514 0.66 28.57 -24.44
C VAL A 514 1.30 28.49 -23.04
N GLY A 515 0.83 27.59 -22.16
CA GLY A 515 1.39 27.41 -20.86
C GLY A 515 0.81 26.20 -20.13
N GLN A 516 1.56 25.71 -19.16
CA GLN A 516 1.15 24.63 -18.26
C GLN A 516 1.78 24.87 -16.90
N ASN A 517 1.13 24.40 -15.85
CA ASN A 517 1.65 24.40 -14.49
C ASN A 517 0.95 23.30 -13.67
N HIS A 518 1.56 22.92 -12.57
CA HIS A 518 0.98 22.00 -11.58
C HIS A 518 1.33 22.45 -10.18
N SER A 519 0.53 22.06 -9.18
CA SER A 519 0.87 22.31 -7.79
C SER A 519 2.04 21.44 -7.35
N ALA A 520 2.71 21.84 -6.28
CA ALA A 520 3.84 21.13 -5.68
C ALA A 520 3.63 20.99 -4.17
N ASN A 521 4.33 20.05 -3.54
CA ASN A 521 4.32 19.84 -2.09
C ASN A 521 2.93 19.59 -1.48
N GLY A 522 2.00 19.04 -2.25
CA GLY A 522 0.64 18.77 -1.80
C GLY A 522 -0.26 20.00 -1.68
N GLU A 523 0.17 21.17 -2.14
CA GLU A 523 -0.68 22.34 -2.23
C GLU A 523 -1.67 22.21 -3.38
N PHE A 524 -2.93 22.59 -3.16
CA PHE A 524 -3.97 22.51 -4.18
C PHE A 524 -4.10 23.80 -4.98
N VAL A 525 -3.95 24.95 -4.32
CA VAL A 525 -4.17 26.25 -4.92
C VAL A 525 -2.88 26.79 -5.52
N PHE A 526 -2.89 27.04 -6.82
CA PHE A 526 -1.77 27.65 -7.52
C PHE A 526 -2.24 28.51 -8.70
N GLN A 527 -1.31 29.17 -9.36
CA GLN A 527 -1.58 30.11 -10.44
C GLN A 527 -0.79 29.72 -11.69
N LEU A 528 -1.42 29.93 -12.85
CA LEU A 528 -0.72 29.94 -14.14
C LEU A 528 -0.68 31.38 -14.66
N GLU A 529 0.52 31.86 -14.96
CA GLU A 529 0.75 33.11 -15.67
C GLU A 529 1.55 32.81 -16.92
N THR A 530 1.06 33.22 -18.08
CA THR A 530 1.74 32.96 -19.36
C THR A 530 1.45 34.03 -20.38
N PRO A 531 2.48 34.48 -21.15
CA PRO A 531 2.27 35.49 -22.22
C PRO A 531 1.47 34.91 -23.39
N VAL A 532 0.48 35.66 -23.85
CA VAL A 532 -0.40 35.26 -24.95
C VAL A 532 -0.58 36.38 -25.96
N LYS A 533 -0.82 35.99 -27.22
CA LYS A 533 -1.17 36.93 -28.31
C LYS A 533 -2.59 36.65 -28.74
N LEU A 534 -3.40 37.73 -28.86
CA LEU A 534 -4.73 37.68 -29.42
C LEU A 534 -4.68 38.21 -30.84
N ASN A 535 -5.43 37.57 -31.73
CA ASN A 535 -5.65 38.03 -33.10
C ASN A 535 -6.79 39.04 -33.14
N SER A 536 -6.85 39.84 -34.23
CA SER A 536 -8.05 40.64 -34.51
C SER A 536 -9.26 39.73 -34.76
N GLY A 537 -10.40 40.01 -34.12
CA GLY A 537 -11.62 39.24 -34.22
C GLY A 537 -11.74 38.22 -33.08
N LYS A 538 -12.36 37.10 -33.39
CA LYS A 538 -12.71 36.06 -32.38
C LYS A 538 -11.50 35.23 -31.94
N ASN A 539 -11.25 35.20 -30.63
CA ASN A 539 -10.22 34.38 -30.01
C ASN A 539 -10.86 33.34 -29.08
N TYR A 540 -10.32 32.14 -29.06
CA TYR A 540 -10.73 31.06 -28.17
C TYR A 540 -9.68 30.83 -27.11
N ILE A 541 -10.12 30.78 -25.85
CA ILE A 541 -9.30 30.36 -24.70
C ILE A 541 -9.86 29.06 -24.19
N SER A 542 -9.02 28.03 -24.16
CA SER A 542 -9.36 26.71 -23.67
C SER A 542 -8.38 26.32 -22.56
N LEU A 543 -8.91 25.96 -21.41
CA LEU A 543 -8.15 25.55 -20.23
C LEU A 543 -8.49 24.10 -19.95
N LEU A 544 -7.49 23.25 -19.80
CA LEU A 544 -7.64 21.87 -19.36
C LEU A 544 -7.16 21.80 -17.92
N SER A 545 -8.04 21.44 -17.01
CA SER A 545 -7.70 21.13 -15.63
C SER A 545 -7.58 19.62 -15.44
N GLY A 546 -6.51 19.18 -14.77
CA GLY A 546 -6.25 17.79 -14.44
C GLY A 546 -6.21 17.55 -12.94
N THR A 547 -6.74 16.41 -12.48
CA THR A 547 -6.60 15.93 -11.10
C THR A 547 -5.58 14.79 -11.02
N VAL A 548 -4.82 14.72 -9.92
CA VAL A 548 -3.87 13.65 -9.61
C VAL A 548 -4.29 12.99 -8.30
N GLY A 549 -5.42 12.26 -8.37
CA GLY A 549 -6.14 11.73 -7.20
C GLY A 549 -6.94 12.83 -6.48
N LEU A 550 -8.02 12.45 -5.83
CA LEU A 550 -8.85 13.34 -5.02
C LEU A 550 -8.45 13.22 -3.56
N LYS A 551 -8.68 14.29 -2.79
CA LYS A 551 -8.37 14.34 -1.36
C LYS A 551 -9.04 13.19 -0.62
N ASN A 552 -8.27 12.48 0.20
CA ASN A 552 -8.70 11.26 0.88
C ASN A 552 -8.81 11.40 2.41
N TYR A 553 -8.34 12.49 2.99
CA TYR A 553 -8.27 12.69 4.43
C TYR A 553 -8.58 14.12 4.86
N GLY A 554 -9.01 14.27 6.11
CA GLY A 554 -9.28 15.54 6.77
C GLY A 554 -10.77 15.82 7.00
N PRO A 555 -11.09 16.83 7.81
CA PRO A 555 -12.46 17.26 8.03
C PRO A 555 -13.02 17.95 6.77
N LEU A 556 -14.27 17.67 6.43
CA LEU A 556 -15.04 18.35 5.38
C LEU A 556 -14.31 18.39 4.02
N PHE A 557 -13.55 17.32 3.69
CA PHE A 557 -12.77 17.28 2.45
C PHE A 557 -13.65 17.27 1.19
N GLU A 558 -14.92 16.92 1.30
CA GLU A 558 -15.91 17.02 0.23
C GLU A 558 -16.19 18.46 -0.18
N LEU A 559 -15.94 19.42 0.70
CA LEU A 559 -16.09 20.85 0.40
C LEU A 559 -14.88 21.45 -0.29
N MET A 560 -13.77 20.70 -0.38
CA MET A 560 -12.56 21.17 -1.05
C MET A 560 -12.77 21.13 -2.57
N PRO A 561 -12.73 22.30 -3.24
CA PRO A 561 -12.95 22.36 -4.68
C PRO A 561 -11.70 21.91 -5.45
N ALA A 562 -11.91 21.36 -6.64
CA ALA A 562 -10.88 21.12 -7.64
C ALA A 562 -11.14 21.91 -8.93
N GLY A 563 -10.13 22.05 -9.76
CA GLY A 563 -10.24 22.77 -11.03
C GLY A 563 -10.22 24.28 -10.88
N ILE A 564 -10.74 24.99 -11.87
CA ILE A 564 -10.71 26.45 -11.94
C ILE A 564 -11.92 27.07 -11.20
N ALA A 565 -12.40 26.44 -10.19
CA ALA A 565 -13.60 26.80 -9.42
C ALA A 565 -13.58 28.25 -8.93
N GLY A 566 -14.48 29.08 -9.43
CA GLY A 566 -14.61 30.49 -9.08
C GLY A 566 -13.52 31.42 -9.64
N GLY A 567 -12.45 30.89 -10.25
CA GLY A 567 -11.36 31.67 -10.82
C GLY A 567 -10.54 32.51 -9.85
N PRO A 568 -10.02 33.68 -10.24
CA PRO A 568 -10.27 34.39 -11.50
C PRO A 568 -9.50 33.87 -12.72
N VAL A 569 -10.03 34.19 -13.91
CA VAL A 569 -9.33 34.05 -15.20
C VAL A 569 -9.31 35.42 -15.87
N LYS A 570 -8.11 35.92 -16.15
CA LYS A 570 -7.90 37.29 -16.69
C LYS A 570 -6.86 37.30 -17.77
N LEU A 571 -6.99 38.27 -18.68
CA LEU A 571 -5.94 38.70 -19.59
C LEU A 571 -5.42 40.03 -19.05
N VAL A 572 -4.20 40.03 -18.54
CA VAL A 572 -3.56 41.18 -17.91
C VAL A 572 -2.77 41.91 -19.01
N GLY A 573 -3.18 43.08 -19.34
CA GLY A 573 -2.54 43.91 -20.40
C GLY A 573 -1.56 44.94 -19.84
N ALA A 574 -0.70 45.44 -20.68
CA ALA A 574 0.13 46.57 -20.32
C ALA A 574 -0.75 47.82 -20.02
N ASN A 575 -0.33 48.60 -19.05
CA ASN A 575 -0.98 49.87 -18.68
C ASN A 575 -2.46 49.78 -18.24
N GLY A 576 -2.87 48.66 -17.62
CA GLY A 576 -4.21 48.52 -17.04
C GLY A 576 -5.32 48.23 -18.04
N THR A 577 -4.98 47.65 -19.17
CA THR A 577 -5.94 47.18 -20.20
C THR A 577 -6.38 45.72 -19.95
N ASP A 578 -6.75 45.40 -18.71
CA ASP A 578 -7.14 44.04 -18.29
C ASP A 578 -8.51 43.66 -18.85
N ILE A 579 -8.64 42.39 -19.21
CA ILE A 579 -9.90 41.78 -19.63
C ILE A 579 -10.22 40.64 -18.65
N ASP A 580 -11.28 40.81 -17.86
CA ASP A 580 -11.75 39.77 -16.94
C ASP A 580 -12.66 38.77 -17.68
N LEU A 581 -12.26 37.51 -17.71
CA LEU A 581 -12.97 36.40 -18.33
C LEU A 581 -13.75 35.55 -17.33
N THR A 582 -13.64 35.81 -16.02
CA THR A 582 -14.18 34.97 -14.97
C THR A 582 -15.67 34.69 -15.13
N ASN A 583 -16.44 35.73 -15.52
CA ASN A 583 -17.90 35.65 -15.70
C ASN A 583 -18.33 35.49 -17.16
N ASN A 584 -17.41 35.12 -18.04
CA ASN A 584 -17.75 34.83 -19.45
C ASN A 584 -18.66 33.60 -19.54
N SER A 585 -19.24 33.38 -20.72
CA SER A 585 -19.91 32.09 -21.01
C SER A 585 -18.87 31.02 -21.24
N TRP A 586 -18.74 30.12 -20.29
CA TRP A 586 -17.83 28.98 -20.34
C TRP A 586 -18.54 27.73 -20.81
N SER A 587 -17.94 27.00 -21.74
CA SER A 587 -18.35 25.65 -22.17
C SER A 587 -17.52 24.59 -21.43
N TYR A 588 -18.18 23.50 -21.03
CA TYR A 588 -17.56 22.41 -20.25
C TYR A 588 -17.62 21.08 -20.97
N LYS A 589 -16.56 20.31 -20.86
CA LYS A 589 -16.50 18.94 -21.35
C LYS A 589 -15.54 18.11 -20.51
N SER A 590 -16.02 16.98 -20.00
CA SER A 590 -15.20 16.04 -19.21
C SER A 590 -14.41 15.09 -20.12
N GLY A 591 -13.19 14.73 -19.72
CA GLY A 591 -12.38 13.69 -20.33
C GLY A 591 -11.61 14.12 -21.58
N LEU A 592 -10.93 13.14 -22.15
CA LEU A 592 -10.16 13.24 -23.39
C LEU A 592 -10.86 12.46 -24.51
N ALA A 593 -10.60 12.80 -25.77
CA ALA A 593 -11.16 12.06 -26.90
C ALA A 593 -10.66 10.61 -26.93
N GLY A 594 -9.42 10.40 -26.53
CA GLY A 594 -8.83 9.05 -26.43
C GLY A 594 -9.46 8.20 -25.33
N GLU A 595 -9.80 8.79 -24.20
CA GLU A 595 -10.57 8.11 -23.14
C GLU A 595 -11.95 7.69 -23.65
N HIS A 596 -12.72 8.62 -24.23
CA HIS A 596 -14.05 8.35 -24.77
C HIS A 596 -14.04 7.27 -25.86
N ARG A 597 -12.98 7.22 -26.66
CA ARG A 597 -12.78 6.21 -27.70
C ARG A 597 -12.17 4.92 -27.19
N GLN A 598 -11.74 4.87 -25.93
CA GLN A 598 -11.07 3.71 -25.32
C GLN A 598 -9.82 3.27 -26.10
N ILE A 599 -8.93 4.21 -26.46
CA ILE A 599 -7.70 3.92 -27.23
C ILE A 599 -6.82 2.87 -26.53
N HIS A 600 -6.82 2.86 -25.21
CA HIS A 600 -6.07 1.89 -24.39
C HIS A 600 -6.45 0.42 -24.66
N LEU A 601 -7.65 0.13 -25.21
CA LEU A 601 -8.07 -1.22 -25.57
C LEU A 601 -7.54 -1.68 -26.93
N ASP A 602 -6.84 -0.81 -27.65
CA ASP A 602 -6.27 -1.09 -28.97
C ASP A 602 -7.22 -1.80 -29.95
N LYS A 603 -8.49 -1.37 -29.98
CA LYS A 603 -9.50 -1.91 -30.90
C LYS A 603 -9.14 -1.64 -32.36
N VAL A 604 -9.55 -2.55 -33.26
CA VAL A 604 -9.37 -2.35 -34.71
C VAL A 604 -9.98 -1.04 -35.18
N GLY A 605 -9.26 -0.31 -36.04
CA GLY A 605 -9.73 0.93 -36.66
C GLY A 605 -9.05 2.20 -36.20
N TYR A 606 -8.14 2.13 -35.23
CA TYR A 606 -7.30 3.29 -34.89
C TYR A 606 -6.17 3.47 -35.91
N LYS A 607 -5.95 4.72 -36.34
CA LYS A 607 -4.90 5.06 -37.32
C LYS A 607 -3.61 5.40 -36.59
N TRP A 608 -2.91 4.40 -36.11
CA TRP A 608 -1.57 4.56 -35.55
C TRP A 608 -0.58 4.92 -36.66
N GLN A 609 0.27 5.91 -36.43
CA GLN A 609 1.38 6.24 -37.31
C GLN A 609 2.55 5.29 -36.97
N SER A 610 3.13 4.62 -37.97
CA SER A 610 4.17 3.64 -37.75
C SER A 610 5.54 4.30 -37.48
N HIS A 611 6.45 3.51 -36.89
CA HIS A 611 7.82 3.91 -36.51
C HIS A 611 8.74 4.32 -37.66
N ASN A 612 8.36 4.13 -38.94
CA ASN A 612 9.17 4.55 -40.10
C ASN A 612 9.22 6.08 -40.25
N SER A 613 8.36 6.82 -39.59
CA SER A 613 8.49 8.24 -39.32
C SER A 613 9.08 8.43 -37.91
N SER A 614 9.99 9.38 -37.73
CA SER A 614 10.54 9.69 -36.40
C SER A 614 9.42 9.81 -35.36
N ILE A 615 9.55 9.08 -34.24
CA ILE A 615 8.62 9.16 -33.13
C ILE A 615 8.69 10.59 -32.56
N PRO A 616 7.57 11.27 -32.35
CA PRO A 616 7.60 12.56 -31.70
C PRO A 616 8.00 12.40 -30.24
N VAL A 617 9.13 12.91 -29.86
CA VAL A 617 9.56 13.04 -28.46
C VAL A 617 9.20 14.44 -27.95
N ASN A 618 9.00 14.59 -26.65
CA ASN A 618 8.65 15.87 -26.01
C ASN A 618 7.36 16.53 -26.58
N ARG A 619 6.46 15.74 -27.12
CA ARG A 619 5.16 16.20 -27.60
C ARG A 619 4.07 15.93 -26.56
N PRO A 620 3.45 16.97 -25.99
CA PRO A 620 2.31 16.78 -25.09
C PRO A 620 1.11 16.13 -25.78
N PHE A 621 0.27 15.48 -25.00
CA PHE A 621 -0.99 14.83 -25.40
C PHE A 621 -0.79 13.86 -26.57
N THR A 622 0.07 12.86 -26.35
CA THR A 622 0.43 11.85 -27.35
C THR A 622 0.15 10.43 -26.80
N TRP A 623 -0.51 9.64 -27.62
CA TRP A 623 -0.68 8.21 -27.40
C TRP A 623 0.47 7.46 -28.09
N TYR A 624 1.10 6.54 -27.35
CA TYR A 624 2.10 5.63 -27.86
C TYR A 624 1.64 4.19 -27.70
N LYS A 625 2.05 3.35 -28.63
CA LYS A 625 1.80 1.91 -28.60
C LYS A 625 3.03 1.14 -29.03
N THR A 626 3.33 0.07 -28.32
CA THR A 626 4.33 -0.93 -28.72
C THR A 626 3.86 -2.34 -28.38
N THR A 627 4.54 -3.32 -28.96
CA THR A 627 4.36 -4.74 -28.60
C THR A 627 5.65 -5.32 -28.03
N PHE A 628 5.50 -6.23 -27.08
CA PHE A 628 6.61 -6.89 -26.39
C PHE A 628 6.28 -8.35 -26.11
N ALA A 629 7.31 -9.16 -25.84
CA ALA A 629 7.15 -10.53 -25.39
C ALA A 629 7.04 -10.59 -23.85
N ALA A 630 6.18 -11.46 -23.32
CA ALA A 630 6.11 -11.65 -21.88
C ALA A 630 7.45 -12.20 -21.35
N PRO A 631 8.04 -11.57 -20.30
CA PRO A 631 9.23 -12.11 -19.65
C PRO A 631 9.02 -13.54 -19.15
N ALA A 632 10.02 -14.40 -19.33
CA ALA A 632 9.97 -15.79 -18.88
C ALA A 632 9.90 -15.92 -17.34
N GLY A 633 9.58 -17.12 -16.85
CA GLY A 633 9.57 -17.45 -15.43
C GLY A 633 8.33 -16.97 -14.69
N GLN A 634 8.41 -17.00 -13.36
CA GLN A 634 7.31 -16.67 -12.43
C GLN A 634 7.57 -15.39 -11.63
N GLU A 635 8.72 -14.77 -11.81
CA GLU A 635 9.09 -13.54 -11.11
C GLU A 635 8.14 -12.41 -11.47
N ALA A 636 8.00 -11.44 -10.58
CA ALA A 636 7.21 -10.24 -10.84
C ALA A 636 7.75 -9.49 -12.06
N VAL A 637 6.87 -8.83 -12.79
CA VAL A 637 7.24 -8.05 -13.98
C VAL A 637 6.95 -6.59 -13.75
N VAL A 638 7.88 -5.75 -14.18
CA VAL A 638 7.73 -4.29 -14.19
C VAL A 638 8.08 -3.73 -15.56
N VAL A 639 7.52 -2.57 -15.87
CA VAL A 639 7.96 -1.74 -16.98
C VAL A 639 8.72 -0.53 -16.44
N ASP A 640 9.91 -0.29 -16.97
CA ASP A 640 10.67 0.93 -16.76
C ASP A 640 10.15 1.99 -17.71
N LEU A 641 9.71 3.13 -17.19
CA LEU A 641 9.17 4.25 -17.96
C LEU A 641 10.08 5.49 -17.90
N LEU A 642 11.37 5.31 -17.55
CA LEU A 642 12.34 6.40 -17.54
C LEU A 642 12.43 7.04 -18.94
N GLY A 643 12.45 8.37 -19.00
CA GLY A 643 12.41 9.14 -20.24
C GLY A 643 11.03 9.73 -20.57
N LEU A 644 9.96 9.11 -20.06
CA LEU A 644 8.61 9.68 -20.11
C LEU A 644 8.44 10.78 -19.04
N ASN A 645 7.43 11.61 -19.24
CA ASN A 645 7.13 12.67 -18.27
C ASN A 645 5.97 12.23 -17.38
N LYS A 646 4.72 12.50 -17.77
CA LYS A 646 3.53 12.17 -16.96
C LYS A 646 2.42 11.63 -17.86
N GLY A 647 1.67 10.66 -17.32
CA GLY A 647 0.54 10.09 -18.04
C GLY A 647 -0.05 8.85 -17.38
N ALA A 648 -0.59 7.96 -18.21
CA ALA A 648 -1.17 6.70 -17.80
C ALA A 648 -0.75 5.55 -18.72
N ALA A 649 -0.65 4.34 -18.16
CA ALA A 649 -0.16 3.16 -18.87
C ALA A 649 -1.14 1.99 -18.79
N TRP A 650 -1.20 1.20 -19.86
CA TRP A 650 -2.03 -0.02 -19.95
C TRP A 650 -1.27 -1.14 -20.64
N VAL A 651 -1.41 -2.35 -20.10
CA VAL A 651 -0.93 -3.58 -20.73
C VAL A 651 -2.15 -4.45 -21.09
N ASN A 652 -2.28 -4.80 -22.38
CA ASN A 652 -3.42 -5.56 -22.89
C ASN A 652 -4.79 -4.98 -22.47
N GLY A 653 -4.90 -3.65 -22.37
CA GLY A 653 -6.09 -2.93 -21.94
C GLY A 653 -6.29 -2.82 -20.42
N ASN A 654 -5.45 -3.49 -19.61
CA ASN A 654 -5.49 -3.38 -18.15
C ASN A 654 -4.62 -2.21 -17.70
N SER A 655 -5.19 -1.32 -16.89
CA SER A 655 -4.48 -0.13 -16.43
C SER A 655 -3.41 -0.48 -15.39
N LEU A 656 -2.20 0.06 -15.59
CA LEU A 656 -1.12 0.00 -14.58
C LEU A 656 -1.19 1.16 -13.59
N GLY A 657 -1.96 2.21 -13.90
CA GLY A 657 -2.05 3.42 -13.09
C GLY A 657 -1.46 4.65 -13.80
N ARG A 658 -1.36 5.75 -13.05
CA ARG A 658 -0.69 6.98 -13.48
C ARG A 658 0.82 6.79 -13.39
N TYR A 659 1.58 7.39 -14.31
CA TYR A 659 3.05 7.45 -14.20
C TYR A 659 3.54 8.90 -14.22
N TRP A 660 4.65 9.15 -13.53
CA TRP A 660 5.34 10.44 -13.52
C TRP A 660 6.85 10.28 -13.22
N PRO A 661 7.61 9.54 -14.04
CA PRO A 661 9.03 9.26 -13.77
C PRO A 661 9.93 10.50 -13.82
N SER A 662 9.49 11.58 -14.47
CA SER A 662 10.23 12.85 -14.46
C SER A 662 10.11 13.62 -13.14
N TYR A 663 9.18 13.25 -12.26
CA TYR A 663 9.04 13.91 -10.97
C TYR A 663 10.02 13.29 -9.96
N THR A 664 11.12 14.01 -9.75
CA THR A 664 12.22 13.59 -8.88
C THR A 664 11.87 13.85 -7.41
N ALA A 665 12.18 12.87 -6.57
CA ALA A 665 12.06 13.01 -5.12
C ALA A 665 13.06 14.06 -4.60
N ALA A 666 12.59 14.92 -3.71
CA ALA A 666 13.41 15.97 -3.13
C ALA A 666 14.54 15.40 -2.26
N GLU A 667 15.68 16.04 -2.26
CA GLU A 667 16.69 15.88 -1.21
C GLU A 667 16.16 16.53 0.07
N MET A 668 16.16 15.78 1.17
CA MET A 668 15.59 16.20 2.45
C MET A 668 16.52 15.80 3.59
N ASP A 669 16.36 16.46 4.73
CA ASP A 669 16.93 15.96 5.99
C ASP A 669 16.40 14.54 6.25
N GLY A 670 17.31 13.61 6.59
CA GLY A 670 16.96 12.19 6.78
C GLY A 670 17.29 11.28 5.59
N CYS A 671 17.65 11.84 4.42
CA CYS A 671 18.30 11.10 3.35
C CYS A 671 19.67 10.57 3.83
N HIS A 672 20.00 9.33 3.46
CA HIS A 672 21.30 8.69 3.75
C HIS A 672 21.62 8.44 5.24
N VAL A 673 20.72 8.79 6.17
CA VAL A 673 20.88 8.55 7.61
C VAL A 673 19.81 7.56 8.05
N CYS A 674 20.21 6.34 8.40
CA CYS A 674 19.29 5.36 8.96
C CYS A 674 19.89 4.73 10.22
N ASP A 675 19.23 5.01 11.37
CA ASP A 675 19.48 4.37 12.64
C ASP A 675 18.14 3.85 13.18
N TYR A 676 18.09 2.57 13.55
CA TYR A 676 16.87 1.96 14.11
C TYR A 676 16.50 2.53 15.48
N ARG A 677 17.45 3.14 16.19
CA ARG A 677 17.29 3.62 17.56
C ARG A 677 16.45 4.89 17.64
N GLY A 678 15.49 4.92 18.55
CA GLY A 678 14.58 6.03 18.77
C GLY A 678 13.35 5.99 17.85
N LYS A 679 12.36 6.85 18.16
CA LYS A 679 11.05 6.82 17.46
C LYS A 679 11.16 7.14 15.97
N PHE A 680 10.63 6.25 15.14
CA PHE A 680 10.39 6.51 13.72
C PHE A 680 9.31 7.59 13.54
N LYS A 681 9.50 8.46 12.55
CA LYS A 681 8.56 9.52 12.18
C LYS A 681 8.46 9.62 10.66
N ALA A 682 7.26 9.80 10.16
CA ALA A 682 6.98 10.04 8.74
C ALA A 682 6.67 11.52 8.43
N GLU A 683 6.43 12.34 9.44
CA GLU A 683 6.06 13.75 9.31
C GLU A 683 6.74 14.60 10.39
N GLY A 684 6.92 15.89 10.10
CA GLY A 684 7.50 16.86 11.00
C GLY A 684 9.03 16.73 11.15
N ASP A 685 9.58 17.35 12.19
CA ASP A 685 11.02 17.35 12.45
C ASP A 685 11.55 15.97 12.89
N GLY A 686 12.75 15.62 12.45
CA GLY A 686 13.44 14.39 12.82
C GLY A 686 13.03 13.17 11.98
N ILE A 687 12.53 13.38 10.78
CA ILE A 687 12.38 12.34 9.76
C ILE A 687 13.77 11.77 9.44
N ARG A 688 13.84 10.45 9.26
CA ARG A 688 15.08 9.73 8.94
C ARG A 688 14.78 8.44 8.20
N CYS A 689 15.83 7.77 7.73
CA CYS A 689 15.71 6.56 6.94
C CYS A 689 14.91 6.78 5.64
N LEU A 690 15.20 7.87 4.94
CA LEU A 690 14.68 8.12 3.60
C LEU A 690 15.62 7.52 2.55
N THR A 691 15.05 6.93 1.52
CA THR A 691 15.77 6.34 0.38
C THR A 691 15.22 6.87 -0.94
N GLY A 692 16.01 6.75 -2.03
CA GLY A 692 15.58 7.25 -3.34
C GLY A 692 15.58 8.77 -3.48
N CYS A 693 16.21 9.51 -2.56
CA CYS A 693 16.40 10.95 -2.66
C CYS A 693 17.14 11.32 -3.95
N GLY A 694 16.71 12.38 -4.65
CA GLY A 694 17.29 12.79 -5.93
C GLY A 694 16.97 11.85 -7.11
N GLN A 695 16.18 10.79 -6.90
CA GLN A 695 15.76 9.85 -7.94
C GLN A 695 14.29 10.06 -8.34
N PRO A 696 13.84 9.54 -9.49
CA PRO A 696 12.41 9.53 -9.82
C PRO A 696 11.58 8.97 -8.66
N SER A 697 10.51 9.67 -8.26
CA SER A 697 9.62 9.22 -7.19
C SER A 697 9.07 7.82 -7.48
N GLN A 698 8.74 7.52 -8.73
CA GLN A 698 8.46 6.17 -9.19
C GLN A 698 8.91 6.02 -10.64
N ARG A 699 9.80 5.06 -10.89
CA ARG A 699 10.36 4.75 -12.20
C ARG A 699 9.76 3.48 -12.78
N TYR A 700 9.62 2.43 -11.95
CA TYR A 700 9.15 1.11 -12.34
C TYR A 700 7.68 0.94 -11.98
N TYR A 701 6.90 0.37 -12.91
CA TYR A 701 5.46 0.19 -12.76
C TYR A 701 5.11 -1.30 -12.85
N HIS A 702 4.34 -1.78 -11.90
CA HIS A 702 3.96 -3.19 -11.78
C HIS A 702 3.14 -3.64 -12.98
N VAL A 703 3.54 -4.74 -13.59
CA VAL A 703 2.81 -5.45 -14.64
C VAL A 703 2.42 -6.82 -14.11
N PRO A 704 1.26 -6.98 -13.47
CA PRO A 704 0.81 -8.29 -12.97
C PRO A 704 0.87 -9.35 -14.07
N ARG A 705 1.36 -10.54 -13.73
CA ARG A 705 1.45 -11.63 -14.70
C ARG A 705 0.09 -12.02 -15.28
N ALA A 706 -0.98 -11.78 -14.53
CA ALA A 706 -2.37 -11.97 -14.99
C ALA A 706 -2.76 -11.05 -16.18
N PHE A 707 -2.03 -9.95 -16.38
CA PHE A 707 -2.25 -9.05 -17.52
C PHE A 707 -1.51 -9.50 -18.77
N LEU A 708 -0.58 -10.47 -18.65
CA LEU A 708 0.30 -10.94 -19.71
C LEU A 708 -0.26 -12.20 -20.40
N ARG A 709 -0.02 -12.31 -21.69
CA ARG A 709 -0.28 -13.47 -22.53
C ARG A 709 1.04 -14.18 -22.80
N ALA A 710 1.19 -15.36 -22.22
CA ALA A 710 2.41 -16.14 -22.43
C ALA A 710 2.49 -16.67 -23.87
N GLY A 711 3.64 -16.51 -24.52
CA GLY A 711 3.90 -16.99 -25.88
C GLY A 711 3.24 -16.18 -27.01
N GLU A 712 2.44 -15.15 -26.67
CA GLU A 712 1.81 -14.23 -27.61
C GLU A 712 2.37 -12.82 -27.46
N PRO A 713 2.26 -11.94 -28.48
CA PRO A 713 2.58 -10.54 -28.35
C PRO A 713 1.66 -9.85 -27.33
N ASN A 714 2.25 -9.06 -26.45
CA ASN A 714 1.55 -8.20 -25.51
C ASN A 714 1.62 -6.76 -25.99
N THR A 715 0.61 -5.98 -25.72
CA THR A 715 0.51 -4.58 -26.14
C THR A 715 0.67 -3.66 -24.92
N LEU A 716 1.63 -2.73 -24.98
CA LEU A 716 1.73 -1.59 -24.08
C LEU A 716 1.15 -0.36 -24.78
N VAL A 717 0.19 0.29 -24.15
CA VAL A 717 -0.36 1.59 -24.58
C VAL A 717 -0.04 2.62 -23.51
N LEU A 718 0.50 3.77 -23.92
CA LEU A 718 0.80 4.91 -23.07
C LEU A 718 0.03 6.13 -23.54
N PHE A 719 -0.49 6.89 -22.60
CA PHE A 719 -0.90 8.27 -22.84
C PHE A 719 0.11 9.19 -22.17
N GLU A 720 0.86 9.93 -22.96
CA GLU A 720 1.85 10.90 -22.49
C GLU A 720 1.23 12.30 -22.52
N GLU A 721 1.11 12.86 -21.34
CA GLU A 721 0.38 14.10 -21.11
C GLU A 721 1.26 15.33 -21.34
N ALA A 722 2.47 15.32 -20.79
CA ALA A 722 3.35 16.48 -20.74
C ALA A 722 4.47 16.47 -21.79
N GLY A 723 4.67 15.34 -22.45
CA GLY A 723 5.73 15.15 -23.47
C GLY A 723 6.98 14.50 -22.88
N GLY A 724 7.31 13.33 -23.42
CA GLY A 724 8.45 12.52 -23.02
C GLY A 724 8.91 11.62 -24.16
N ASP A 725 9.99 10.86 -23.92
CA ASP A 725 10.58 9.91 -24.86
C ASP A 725 10.26 8.47 -24.46
N PRO A 726 9.42 7.71 -25.19
CA PRO A 726 9.09 6.34 -24.87
C PRO A 726 10.17 5.33 -25.28
N THR A 727 11.20 5.74 -26.05
CA THR A 727 12.16 4.82 -26.67
C THR A 727 13.03 4.07 -25.66
N GLY A 728 13.21 4.63 -24.45
CA GLY A 728 13.91 4.00 -23.33
C GLY A 728 13.10 3.04 -22.48
N ALA A 729 11.80 2.86 -22.78
CA ALA A 729 10.97 1.94 -22.00
C ALA A 729 11.39 0.48 -22.23
N ALA A 730 11.47 -0.28 -21.15
CA ALA A 730 11.89 -1.69 -21.19
C ALA A 730 11.16 -2.50 -20.10
N PHE A 731 10.94 -3.80 -20.36
CA PHE A 731 10.35 -4.71 -19.38
C PHE A 731 11.44 -5.45 -18.60
N HIS A 732 11.21 -5.61 -17.30
CA HIS A 732 12.15 -6.29 -16.41
C HIS A 732 11.40 -7.31 -15.55
N THR A 733 12.11 -8.37 -15.16
CA THR A 733 11.69 -9.20 -14.02
C THR A 733 12.31 -8.67 -12.74
N VAL A 734 11.57 -8.80 -11.64
CA VAL A 734 12.02 -8.42 -10.29
C VAL A 734 12.16 -9.68 -9.45
N GLY A 735 13.37 -9.97 -9.04
CA GLY A 735 13.65 -11.17 -8.26
C GLY A 735 14.75 -10.96 -7.23
N VAL A 736 14.94 -11.97 -6.38
CA VAL A 736 16.00 -11.96 -5.36
C VAL A 736 17.36 -12.04 -6.05
N GLY A 737 18.25 -11.11 -5.76
CA GLY A 737 19.66 -11.10 -6.17
C GLY A 737 20.56 -11.67 -5.07
N PRO A 738 21.53 -10.87 -4.52
CA PRO A 738 22.32 -11.27 -3.39
C PRO A 738 21.48 -11.53 -2.14
N VAL A 739 21.82 -12.60 -1.43
CA VAL A 739 21.26 -12.97 -0.12
C VAL A 739 22.39 -13.09 0.89
N CYS A 740 22.24 -12.50 2.04
CA CYS A 740 23.30 -12.37 3.02
C CYS A 740 22.80 -12.67 4.44
N VAL A 741 23.69 -13.26 5.26
CA VAL A 741 23.57 -13.21 6.72
C VAL A 741 24.85 -12.59 7.26
N ALA A 742 24.73 -11.52 8.03
CA ALA A 742 25.87 -10.84 8.65
C ALA A 742 25.81 -10.93 10.16
N GLY A 743 26.94 -11.19 10.80
CA GLY A 743 27.07 -11.17 12.25
C GLY A 743 26.59 -12.45 12.96
N ALA A 744 26.50 -13.59 12.27
CA ALA A 744 26.17 -14.86 12.90
C ALA A 744 27.23 -15.27 13.95
N GLU A 745 26.76 -15.74 15.11
CA GLU A 745 27.62 -16.19 16.22
C GLU A 745 27.83 -17.71 16.19
N ALA A 746 28.88 -18.20 16.79
CA ALA A 746 29.12 -19.64 16.85
C ALA A 746 27.97 -20.37 17.56
N GLY A 747 27.41 -21.36 16.91
CA GLY A 747 26.22 -22.09 17.34
C GLY A 747 24.93 -21.68 16.64
N ASP A 748 24.91 -20.55 15.93
CA ASP A 748 23.74 -20.12 15.15
C ASP A 748 23.56 -20.99 13.90
N ASP A 749 22.30 -21.22 13.53
CA ASP A 749 21.93 -21.82 12.25
C ASP A 749 21.79 -20.71 11.21
N VAL A 750 22.66 -20.68 10.22
CA VAL A 750 22.67 -19.71 9.12
C VAL A 750 21.82 -20.27 7.98
N THR A 751 20.64 -19.70 7.77
CA THR A 751 19.71 -20.08 6.71
C THR A 751 19.74 -19.04 5.58
N LEU A 752 19.91 -19.51 4.35
CA LEU A 752 19.90 -18.71 3.12
C LEU A 752 18.86 -19.29 2.16
N SER A 753 18.03 -18.43 1.54
CA SER A 753 16.97 -18.83 0.63
C SER A 753 16.80 -17.83 -0.50
N CYS A 754 16.69 -18.33 -1.71
CA CYS A 754 16.45 -17.55 -2.93
C CYS A 754 14.98 -17.16 -3.17
N GLY A 755 14.11 -17.35 -2.18
CA GLY A 755 12.71 -16.87 -2.23
C GLY A 755 11.73 -17.77 -2.97
N GLY A 756 12.13 -18.97 -3.39
CA GLY A 756 11.26 -19.93 -4.12
C GLY A 756 11.21 -19.69 -5.63
N HIS A 757 10.14 -20.17 -6.27
CA HIS A 757 9.93 -20.11 -7.72
C HIS A 757 10.98 -20.85 -8.57
N GLY A 758 11.64 -21.90 -7.99
CA GLY A 758 12.67 -22.67 -8.67
C GLY A 758 14.02 -21.97 -8.75
N ARG A 759 14.20 -20.83 -8.08
CA ARG A 759 15.49 -20.16 -7.97
C ARG A 759 16.39 -20.89 -7.00
N VAL A 760 17.64 -21.09 -7.40
CA VAL A 760 18.65 -21.79 -6.60
C VAL A 760 19.86 -20.90 -6.37
N VAL A 761 20.58 -21.16 -5.29
CA VAL A 761 21.87 -20.54 -5.04
C VAL A 761 22.84 -20.91 -6.17
N ALA A 762 23.29 -19.88 -6.89
CA ALA A 762 24.25 -20.05 -8.02
C ALA A 762 25.71 -20.10 -7.52
N SER A 763 26.06 -19.26 -6.56
CA SER A 763 27.41 -19.16 -5.99
C SER A 763 27.39 -18.72 -4.53
N VAL A 764 28.47 -19.00 -3.81
CA VAL A 764 28.80 -18.39 -2.52
C VAL A 764 29.90 -17.38 -2.76
N ASP A 765 29.58 -16.10 -2.59
CA ASP A 765 30.46 -15.00 -2.99
C ASP A 765 31.35 -14.51 -1.84
N VAL A 766 30.84 -14.58 -0.60
CA VAL A 766 31.55 -14.16 0.61
C VAL A 766 31.30 -15.17 1.72
N ALA A 767 32.35 -15.57 2.43
CA ALA A 767 32.30 -16.27 3.71
C ALA A 767 33.48 -15.77 4.56
N SER A 768 33.25 -14.78 5.43
CA SER A 768 34.31 -14.08 6.15
C SER A 768 34.00 -13.92 7.63
N PHE A 769 35.07 -13.82 8.44
CA PHE A 769 35.03 -13.52 9.87
C PHE A 769 35.48 -12.08 10.14
N GLY A 770 34.99 -11.49 11.25
CA GLY A 770 35.28 -10.12 11.63
C GLY A 770 34.23 -9.14 11.09
N VAL A 771 34.58 -7.84 11.14
CA VAL A 771 33.65 -6.78 10.68
C VAL A 771 33.78 -6.64 9.17
N ALA A 772 32.92 -7.33 8.41
CA ALA A 772 32.71 -6.97 7.01
C ALA A 772 32.08 -5.57 6.95
N ARG A 773 32.67 -4.69 6.14
CA ARG A 773 32.12 -3.35 5.88
C ARG A 773 31.22 -3.43 4.65
N GLY A 774 30.22 -2.53 4.59
CA GLY A 774 29.28 -2.49 3.48
C GLY A 774 27.93 -3.10 3.80
N SER A 775 27.17 -3.41 2.78
CA SER A 775 25.82 -3.98 2.84
C SER A 775 25.71 -5.23 1.99
N CYS A 776 24.60 -5.95 2.11
CA CYS A 776 24.33 -7.12 1.27
C CYS A 776 24.43 -6.75 -0.22
N GLY A 777 25.20 -7.53 -0.97
CA GLY A 777 25.55 -7.26 -2.36
C GLY A 777 26.88 -6.50 -2.56
N ALA A 778 27.43 -5.88 -1.50
CA ALA A 778 28.65 -5.07 -1.55
C ALA A 778 29.46 -5.15 -0.25
N PHE A 779 29.65 -6.37 0.29
CA PHE A 779 30.52 -6.55 1.45
C PHE A 779 31.99 -6.50 1.05
N GLU A 780 32.78 -5.71 1.82
CA GLU A 780 34.21 -5.61 1.69
C GLU A 780 34.91 -5.87 3.04
N GLY A 781 36.13 -6.46 2.98
CA GLY A 781 36.96 -6.72 4.16
C GLY A 781 36.53 -7.96 4.95
N GLY A 782 37.17 -8.12 6.10
CA GLY A 782 37.06 -9.32 6.92
C GLY A 782 38.11 -10.37 6.55
N CYS A 783 38.22 -11.43 7.35
CA CYS A 783 39.12 -12.56 7.10
C CYS A 783 38.33 -13.66 6.37
N GLU A 784 38.70 -13.90 5.10
CA GLU A 784 38.07 -14.95 4.29
C GLU A 784 38.29 -16.34 4.90
N SER A 785 37.20 -17.09 5.11
CA SER A 785 37.25 -18.45 5.61
C SER A 785 37.06 -19.50 4.52
N LYS A 786 38.12 -20.14 4.11
CA LYS A 786 38.05 -21.27 3.16
C LYS A 786 37.19 -22.44 3.68
N ALA A 787 37.18 -22.64 4.99
CA ALA A 787 36.40 -23.72 5.62
C ALA A 787 34.90 -23.40 5.54
N ALA A 788 34.49 -22.17 5.91
CA ALA A 788 33.11 -21.72 5.78
C ALA A 788 32.67 -21.69 4.31
N LEU A 789 33.49 -21.11 3.40
CA LEU A 789 33.20 -21.05 1.97
C LEU A 789 32.91 -22.46 1.41
N LYS A 790 33.79 -23.47 1.73
CA LYS A 790 33.59 -24.85 1.32
C LYS A 790 32.32 -25.48 1.85
N ALA A 791 32.01 -25.22 3.14
CA ALA A 791 30.80 -25.77 3.80
C ALA A 791 29.52 -25.20 3.19
N PHE A 792 29.45 -23.88 3.02
CA PHE A 792 28.30 -23.21 2.40
C PHE A 792 28.16 -23.57 0.91
N THR A 793 29.24 -23.63 0.14
CA THR A 793 29.20 -24.08 -1.25
C THR A 793 28.60 -25.47 -1.37
N ALA A 794 29.06 -26.43 -0.56
CA ALA A 794 28.56 -27.81 -0.57
C ALA A 794 27.11 -27.93 -0.11
N ALA A 795 26.67 -27.10 0.82
CA ALA A 795 25.35 -27.17 1.38
C ALA A 795 24.30 -26.42 0.53
N CYS A 796 24.68 -25.33 -0.12
CA CYS A 796 23.76 -24.35 -0.69
C CYS A 796 23.67 -24.36 -2.21
N VAL A 797 24.80 -24.48 -2.92
CA VAL A 797 24.80 -24.35 -4.40
C VAL A 797 23.89 -25.39 -5.05
N GLY A 798 23.03 -24.93 -5.97
CA GLY A 798 22.02 -25.73 -6.65
C GLY A 798 20.74 -26.00 -5.84
N LYS A 799 20.58 -25.40 -4.64
CA LYS A 799 19.36 -25.54 -3.81
C LYS A 799 18.62 -24.22 -3.68
N GLU A 800 17.28 -24.28 -3.55
CA GLU A 800 16.43 -23.11 -3.30
C GLU A 800 16.66 -22.51 -1.90
N SER A 801 17.03 -23.34 -0.95
CA SER A 801 17.34 -22.95 0.43
C SER A 801 18.32 -23.91 1.07
N CYS A 802 19.13 -23.41 1.97
CA CYS A 802 20.09 -24.20 2.75
C CYS A 802 20.20 -23.65 4.18
N THR A 803 20.55 -24.54 5.10
CA THR A 803 20.89 -24.16 6.49
C THR A 803 22.22 -24.79 6.85
N VAL A 804 23.16 -23.97 7.34
CA VAL A 804 24.48 -24.41 7.79
C VAL A 804 24.69 -23.93 9.21
N LYS A 805 25.01 -24.85 10.12
CA LYS A 805 25.34 -24.50 11.49
C LYS A 805 26.71 -23.88 11.58
N HIS A 806 26.79 -22.65 12.06
CA HIS A 806 28.05 -21.97 12.30
C HIS A 806 28.82 -22.65 13.43
N THR A 807 30.00 -23.16 13.15
CA THR A 807 30.89 -23.79 14.12
C THR A 807 32.20 -23.01 14.29
N ALA A 808 32.78 -23.09 15.48
CA ALA A 808 34.08 -22.46 15.78
C ALA A 808 35.20 -22.94 14.81
N ALA A 809 35.07 -24.15 14.24
CA ALA A 809 35.99 -24.70 13.27
C ALA A 809 36.05 -23.89 11.93
N PHE A 810 35.05 -23.07 11.65
CA PHE A 810 35.05 -22.20 10.45
C PHE A 810 36.06 -21.06 10.55
N ALA A 811 36.47 -20.65 11.73
CA ALA A 811 37.42 -19.54 11.91
C ALA A 811 38.81 -19.80 11.32
N GLY A 812 39.26 -21.07 11.24
CA GLY A 812 40.52 -21.44 10.56
C GLY A 812 41.79 -20.82 11.19
N ALA A 813 42.96 -21.22 10.73
CA ALA A 813 44.23 -20.62 11.14
C ALA A 813 44.41 -19.24 10.47
N GLY A 814 44.38 -18.16 11.27
CA GLY A 814 44.61 -16.77 10.81
C GLY A 814 43.42 -15.82 10.89
N CYS A 815 42.22 -16.32 11.16
CA CYS A 815 41.08 -15.43 11.48
C CYS A 815 40.81 -15.45 12.99
N GLU A 816 40.77 -14.27 13.61
CA GLU A 816 40.30 -14.17 15.00
C GLU A 816 38.86 -14.66 15.09
N SER A 817 38.50 -15.31 16.21
CA SER A 817 37.13 -15.72 16.47
C SER A 817 36.20 -14.48 16.45
N GLY A 818 35.35 -14.39 15.44
CA GLY A 818 34.47 -13.26 15.24
C GLY A 818 33.10 -13.71 14.72
N LYS A 819 32.29 -12.73 14.37
CA LYS A 819 31.01 -12.98 13.73
C LYS A 819 31.20 -13.36 12.26
N LEU A 820 30.45 -14.36 11.81
CA LEU A 820 30.49 -14.85 10.43
C LEU A 820 29.56 -13.99 9.53
N THR A 821 30.07 -13.57 8.40
CA THR A 821 29.28 -12.97 7.30
C THR A 821 29.33 -13.89 6.09
N VAL A 822 28.15 -14.23 5.54
CA VAL A 822 28.02 -15.06 4.33
C VAL A 822 27.13 -14.32 3.33
N GLN A 823 27.55 -14.34 2.06
CA GLN A 823 26.77 -13.84 0.93
C GLN A 823 26.72 -14.91 -0.16
N VAL A 824 25.55 -15.08 -0.75
CA VAL A 824 25.30 -15.92 -1.91
C VAL A 824 24.58 -15.14 -3.00
N THR A 825 24.77 -15.55 -4.25
CA THR A 825 23.99 -15.07 -5.40
C THR A 825 22.95 -16.12 -5.80
N CYS A 826 21.74 -15.65 -6.06
CA CYS A 826 20.61 -16.48 -6.48
C CYS A 826 20.40 -16.49 -8.00
#